data_406f740d22032b35636911d4b6646725
#
_entry.id   406f740d22032b35636911d4b6646725
#
_cell.length_a   1.000
_cell.length_b   1.000
_cell.length_c   1.000
_cell.angle_alpha   90.00
_cell.angle_beta   90.00
_cell.angle_gamma   90.00
#
_symmetry.space_group_name_H-M   'P 1'
#
loop_
_entity.id
_entity.type
_entity.pdbx_description
1 polymer ?
#
loop_
_entity_poly.entity_id
_entity_poly.type
_entity_poly.pdbx_seq_one_letter_code
_entity_poly.pdbx_strand_id
1 'polypeptide(L)'
;MEDDPQDVSMSDGEVIRSTETHGSLLAQSGGDFTGKQAIGSFHADELLLRPPHADTLLKGKGIRRGSNAFDHQLFARKDGPKPAKFEQLPYGTLQTGLVYDVRMRFHVEAEPSEDDLHPEDPRRIHAIFEAFVNAGLAWRDGDSGPANDYYMGRIDARMVTRDEVCLVHTRNHWNWVQSLSVMSSADLKDERQHPPHMNDSIYLSNSTPYCAALSAGGAIEACRAIILGKVKNVFAVIRPPGHHAEREDAKGFCFYDNVSIATKACQKEFGDQCRKVLILDWDVHHGNGIQQANYYDPNVLYISLHVHKRGNFYPEHSYRDNRVAYGDHLHCGEGAGLGKNVNIPWSRQGMGDADYLYAFQQVVMPIATEFNPDLVIIAAGFDAAEGDMLGGCKVTPAGYAHMTHMLMSLADGKIAVCLEGGYNLESIARSATAVARTLMGEPPDRLENTVATISGIDDVKLVARQQSRFWTCLYPKDMSHRLKGPLRGERMHNVVRGWQAKTMWDEYEMTPLFVHHEQLAKEFEDQVLVTPNYSTAQALFVVLHDPPEVLASPDPRTGKIELHNTWLTDIVKTYVDTAYKEGLAVIDVNLPKYVTDYDEDSQEHQPNESTDYRVKEASQLLKYLWDNYVELSECTHVYLMGTNTGHGAIINLLKNNQETFLKKYNDREEDNKRLKVISFVEDVPLMSCKSLVNGDEELAHWYHRNSLVLVGSEHAYFASDFARKPKRRFGQVVKSDSNTITEMLLQHKDAVFEILLEDAEEWRSAQHENGADEMDAVPSPPASPRKLPSVGLSPTSTAAMPVFSRPVLENGNGSPRRLPQ
;
A
#
# COMPACT_ATOMS: atom_id res chain seq x y z
N MET A 1 15.69 -8.55 -63.79
CA MET A 1 17.14 -8.35 -63.72
C MET A 1 17.40 -8.61 -62.23
N GLU A 2 17.49 -9.94 -61.87
CA GLU A 2 18.76 -10.67 -61.82
C GLU A 2 19.64 -10.08 -60.72
N ASP A 3 20.09 -10.73 -59.66
CA ASP A 3 20.40 -12.16 -59.50
C ASP A 3 20.42 -12.51 -57.99
N ASP A 4 19.96 -13.65 -57.64
CA ASP A 4 20.30 -14.55 -56.59
C ASP A 4 21.43 -15.49 -57.07
N PRO A 5 22.02 -16.45 -56.38
CA PRO A 5 22.32 -16.76 -54.97
C PRO A 5 23.76 -17.29 -54.76
N GLN A 6 24.10 -17.71 -53.52
CA GLN A 6 24.96 -18.92 -53.19
C GLN A 6 25.25 -18.92 -51.69
N ASP A 7 24.71 -19.76 -50.87
CA ASP A 7 25.00 -21.19 -50.59
C ASP A 7 26.48 -21.54 -50.36
N VAL A 8 26.87 -21.83 -49.10
CA VAL A 8 27.92 -22.83 -48.73
C VAL A 8 27.66 -23.33 -47.29
N SER A 9 27.26 -24.50 -47.23
CA SER A 9 27.36 -25.72 -46.44
C SER A 9 28.42 -25.87 -45.36
N MET A 10 28.00 -26.44 -44.22
CA MET A 10 28.53 -27.59 -43.43
C MET A 10 30.02 -27.77 -43.18
N SER A 11 30.37 -27.99 -41.90
CA SER A 11 31.11 -29.21 -41.42
C SER A 11 31.13 -29.20 -39.87
N ASP A 12 30.54 -30.17 -39.29
CA ASP A 12 30.91 -31.35 -38.51
C ASP A 12 32.09 -31.26 -37.52
N GLY A 13 31.80 -31.78 -36.31
CA GLY A 13 32.66 -32.61 -35.49
C GLY A 13 33.26 -31.92 -34.28
N GLU A 14 32.96 -32.29 -33.07
CA GLU A 14 33.42 -33.52 -32.41
C GLU A 14 32.83 -33.67 -30.99
N VAL A 15 32.46 -34.91 -30.74
CA VAL A 15 32.08 -35.46 -29.44
C VAL A 15 33.34 -35.88 -28.70
N ILE A 16 33.53 -35.47 -27.46
CA ILE A 16 34.45 -36.17 -26.55
C ILE A 16 33.68 -36.66 -25.33
N ARG A 17 33.54 -38.00 -25.29
CA ARG A 17 33.32 -38.80 -24.09
C ARG A 17 34.65 -39.11 -23.42
N SER A 18 34.68 -39.09 -22.08
CA SER A 18 35.52 -39.98 -21.25
C SER A 18 34.97 -39.93 -19.83
N THR A 19 34.35 -41.02 -19.42
CA THR A 19 34.84 -42.27 -18.79
C THR A 19 35.15 -42.10 -17.29
N GLU A 20 34.39 -42.88 -16.53
CA GLU A 20 34.52 -43.21 -15.13
C GLU A 20 35.92 -43.70 -14.72
N THR A 21 36.28 -43.43 -13.48
CA THR A 21 37.10 -44.40 -12.72
C THR A 21 36.74 -44.42 -11.24
N HIS A 22 36.44 -45.59 -10.79
CA HIS A 22 36.30 -46.08 -9.40
C HIS A 22 37.60 -45.90 -8.58
N GLY A 23 37.42 -45.75 -7.28
CA GLY A 23 38.48 -45.89 -6.33
C GLY A 23 37.92 -46.03 -4.90
N SER A 24 37.64 -47.29 -4.52
CA SER A 24 37.32 -47.75 -3.19
C SER A 24 38.59 -47.80 -2.33
N LEU A 25 38.46 -47.48 -1.03
CA LEU A 25 39.28 -48.12 0.04
C LEU A 25 38.58 -48.00 1.42
N LEU A 26 38.26 -49.15 1.86
CA LEU A 26 38.02 -49.71 3.20
C LEU A 26 39.01 -49.28 4.29
N ALA A 27 38.59 -49.11 5.56
CA ALA A 27 38.76 -50.05 6.69
C ALA A 27 38.47 -49.36 8.00
N GLN A 28 37.46 -49.80 8.74
CA GLN A 28 37.52 -50.66 9.95
C GLN A 28 38.08 -50.01 11.21
N SER A 29 37.20 -49.88 12.24
CA SER A 29 37.22 -50.47 13.58
C SER A 29 36.08 -49.83 14.37
N GLY A 30 35.11 -50.47 14.99
CA GLY A 30 35.10 -51.66 15.79
C GLY A 30 34.97 -51.22 17.25
N GLY A 31 33.77 -51.31 17.87
CA GLY A 31 33.57 -51.07 19.27
C GLY A 31 32.10 -51.21 19.70
N ASP A 32 31.71 -52.45 19.96
CA ASP A 32 30.50 -52.83 20.68
C ASP A 32 30.47 -52.23 22.09
N PHE A 33 29.30 -51.70 22.50
CA PHE A 33 28.84 -51.87 23.88
C PHE A 33 27.31 -51.97 23.94
N THR A 34 26.85 -53.17 24.26
CA THR A 34 25.51 -53.55 24.65
C THR A 34 25.16 -52.98 26.02
N GLY A 35 23.96 -52.41 26.13
CA GLY A 35 23.37 -52.06 27.41
C GLY A 35 21.86 -51.91 27.30
N LYS A 36 21.16 -53.04 27.47
CA LYS A 36 19.70 -53.04 27.70
C LYS A 36 19.37 -52.37 29.02
N GLN A 37 18.43 -51.44 29.06
CA GLN A 37 17.47 -51.30 30.14
C GLN A 37 16.19 -50.60 29.72
N ALA A 38 15.12 -51.34 29.82
CA ALA A 38 13.82 -51.13 30.43
C ALA A 38 12.99 -49.89 30.06
N ILE A 39 11.89 -50.23 29.42
CA ILE A 39 10.64 -49.51 29.22
C ILE A 39 10.07 -48.99 30.55
N GLY A 40 9.81 -47.71 30.62
CA GLY A 40 9.00 -47.07 31.65
C GLY A 40 8.02 -46.10 30.99
N SER A 41 6.76 -46.51 30.92
CA SER A 41 5.61 -45.70 30.60
C SER A 41 5.46 -44.55 31.59
N PHE A 42 5.44 -43.29 31.12
CA PHE A 42 4.96 -42.19 31.96
C PHE A 42 3.72 -41.58 31.31
N HIS A 43 2.65 -41.64 32.10
CA HIS A 43 1.39 -40.94 31.88
C HIS A 43 1.63 -39.43 31.86
N ALA A 44 1.01 -38.75 30.87
CA ALA A 44 0.82 -37.32 30.85
C ALA A 44 -0.36 -37.00 31.78
N ASP A 45 -0.08 -36.33 32.89
CA ASP A 45 -1.06 -35.55 33.62
C ASP A 45 -0.37 -34.47 34.47
N GLU A 46 -0.91 -33.26 34.35
CA GLU A 46 -0.80 -32.12 35.26
C GLU A 46 0.56 -31.43 35.46
N LEU A 47 0.74 -30.29 34.83
CA LEU A 47 1.40 -29.12 35.39
C LEU A 47 0.71 -27.82 34.95
N LEU A 48 -0.40 -27.52 35.61
CA LEU A 48 -0.94 -26.18 35.76
C LEU A 48 -0.05 -25.38 36.72
N LEU A 49 0.79 -24.52 36.21
CA LEU A 49 1.51 -23.53 36.99
C LEU A 49 0.55 -22.40 37.41
N ARG A 50 0.15 -22.42 38.69
CA ARG A 50 -0.44 -21.26 39.39
C ARG A 50 0.68 -20.24 39.70
N PRO A 51 0.40 -18.91 39.58
CA PRO A 51 1.33 -17.90 40.04
C PRO A 51 1.41 -17.91 41.59
N PRO A 52 2.57 -17.63 42.19
CA PRO A 52 2.73 -17.66 43.66
C PRO A 52 2.00 -16.48 44.31
N HIS A 53 1.30 -16.80 45.39
CA HIS A 53 0.68 -15.83 46.29
C HIS A 53 1.72 -14.85 46.86
N ALA A 54 1.45 -13.56 46.72
CA ALA A 54 2.11 -12.45 47.40
C ALA A 54 1.59 -12.35 48.85
N ASP A 55 2.00 -13.26 49.70
CA ASP A 55 1.77 -13.13 51.15
C ASP A 55 2.92 -13.83 51.91
N THR A 56 4.04 -13.18 52.01
CA THR A 56 5.04 -13.39 53.07
C THR A 56 6.24 -12.48 52.84
N LEU A 57 6.15 -11.25 53.31
CA LEU A 57 7.32 -10.44 53.70
C LEU A 57 6.87 -9.06 54.22
N LEU A 58 6.34 -9.01 55.46
CA LEU A 58 6.36 -7.82 56.29
C LEU A 58 6.21 -8.21 57.75
N LYS A 59 7.32 -8.64 58.35
CA LYS A 59 7.54 -8.53 59.80
C LYS A 59 8.95 -8.02 60.01
N GLY A 60 9.08 -6.74 60.37
CA GLY A 60 10.36 -6.17 60.75
C GLY A 60 10.30 -4.68 61.06
N LYS A 61 9.85 -4.34 62.25
CA LYS A 61 10.26 -3.23 63.13
C LYS A 61 10.05 -1.78 62.64
N GLY A 62 9.25 -1.08 63.41
CA GLY A 62 8.82 0.28 63.35
C GLY A 62 9.91 1.35 63.51
N ILE A 63 9.61 2.48 62.88
CA ILE A 63 10.03 3.80 63.34
C ILE A 63 8.82 4.73 63.17
N ARG A 64 8.41 5.33 64.29
CA ARG A 64 7.42 6.41 64.36
C ARG A 64 8.03 7.69 63.81
N ARG A 65 7.32 8.42 62.92
CA ARG A 65 6.96 9.88 63.05
C ARG A 65 6.41 10.45 61.75
N GLY A 66 5.35 11.27 61.92
CA GLY A 66 5.00 12.31 60.99
C GLY A 66 3.64 12.14 60.31
N SER A 67 2.60 12.56 60.95
CA SER A 67 1.27 12.79 60.43
C SER A 67 1.30 13.81 59.28
N ASN A 68 0.92 13.34 58.09
CA ASN A 68 0.18 14.15 57.11
C ASN A 68 -0.78 13.21 56.42
N ALA A 69 -2.04 13.41 56.75
CA ALA A 69 -3.15 12.74 56.12
C ALA A 69 -3.24 13.22 54.67
N PHE A 70 -2.73 12.42 53.71
CA PHE A 70 -3.13 12.51 52.33
C PHE A 70 -4.27 11.53 52.12
N ASP A 71 -5.37 12.12 51.69
CA ASP A 71 -6.66 11.48 51.50
C ASP A 71 -6.59 10.35 50.46
N HIS A 72 -6.55 9.09 50.92
CA HIS A 72 -6.52 7.87 50.09
C HIS A 72 -7.88 7.49 49.50
N GLN A 73 -8.82 8.44 49.44
CA GLN A 73 -10.17 8.18 48.92
C GLN A 73 -10.37 8.38 47.42
N LEU A 74 -9.33 8.79 46.66
CA LEU A 74 -9.49 9.11 45.22
C LEU A 74 -9.30 7.95 44.24
N PHE A 75 -8.96 6.73 44.69
CA PHE A 75 -8.70 5.57 43.82
C PHE A 75 -9.50 4.30 44.11
N ALA A 76 -10.46 4.35 45.00
CA ALA A 76 -11.42 3.25 45.15
C ALA A 76 -12.55 3.44 44.13
N ARG A 77 -12.38 2.94 42.88
CA ARG A 77 -13.50 2.65 42.00
C ARG A 77 -14.38 1.60 42.67
N LYS A 78 -15.53 2.05 43.16
CA LYS A 78 -16.53 1.18 43.81
C LYS A 78 -17.22 0.19 42.89
N ASP A 79 -17.07 0.35 41.54
CA ASP A 79 -17.57 -0.59 40.57
C ASP A 79 -16.42 -0.93 39.61
N GLY A 80 -15.79 -2.09 39.82
CA GLY A 80 -14.99 -2.71 38.78
C GLY A 80 -15.85 -2.89 37.49
N PRO A 81 -15.29 -2.86 36.29
CA PRO A 81 -16.04 -3.17 35.10
C PRO A 81 -16.77 -4.50 35.35
N LYS A 82 -18.10 -4.48 35.29
CA LYS A 82 -18.90 -5.71 35.27
C LYS A 82 -18.27 -6.57 34.19
N PRO A 83 -18.01 -7.88 34.47
CA PRO A 83 -17.52 -8.78 33.44
C PRO A 83 -18.45 -8.62 32.24
N ALA A 84 -17.88 -8.32 31.07
CA ALA A 84 -18.65 -8.26 29.86
C ALA A 84 -19.43 -9.56 29.78
N LYS A 85 -20.76 -9.46 29.76
CA LYS A 85 -21.59 -10.60 29.35
C LYS A 85 -21.13 -10.86 27.95
N PHE A 86 -20.49 -11.98 27.70
CA PHE A 86 -20.34 -12.51 26.35
C PHE A 86 -21.77 -12.80 25.87
N GLU A 87 -22.40 -11.81 25.28
CA GLU A 87 -23.56 -12.07 24.44
C GLU A 87 -23.02 -12.95 23.33
N GLN A 88 -23.57 -14.17 23.21
CA GLN A 88 -23.31 -15.00 22.04
C GLN A 88 -23.61 -14.13 20.82
N LEU A 89 -22.63 -14.00 19.93
CA LEU A 89 -22.80 -13.26 18.69
C LEU A 89 -24.09 -13.76 18.03
N PRO A 90 -25.03 -12.88 17.68
CA PRO A 90 -26.37 -13.28 17.22
C PRO A 90 -26.34 -14.23 16.01
N TYR A 91 -25.26 -14.23 15.24
CA TYR A 91 -25.03 -15.11 14.10
C TYR A 91 -24.37 -16.46 14.43
N GLY A 92 -23.91 -16.71 15.66
CA GLY A 92 -23.21 -17.93 16.02
C GLY A 92 -24.03 -19.22 15.93
N THR A 93 -25.35 -19.11 15.91
CA THR A 93 -26.28 -20.23 15.80
C THR A 93 -26.87 -20.43 14.40
N LEU A 94 -26.60 -19.53 13.44
CA LEU A 94 -27.12 -19.63 12.10
C LEU A 94 -26.26 -20.58 11.24
N GLN A 95 -26.88 -21.25 10.29
CA GLN A 95 -26.21 -22.11 9.31
C GLN A 95 -25.39 -21.29 8.31
N THR A 96 -24.40 -21.95 7.70
CA THR A 96 -23.76 -21.50 6.46
C THR A 96 -24.70 -21.76 5.30
N GLY A 97 -24.87 -20.81 4.39
CA GLY A 97 -25.65 -20.95 3.17
C GLY A 97 -24.84 -21.53 2.00
N LEU A 98 -25.52 -22.17 1.06
CA LEU A 98 -24.97 -22.66 -0.19
C LEU A 98 -25.86 -22.24 -1.36
N VAL A 99 -25.30 -21.46 -2.28
CA VAL A 99 -25.89 -21.26 -3.62
C VAL A 99 -25.23 -22.22 -4.59
N TYR A 100 -26.02 -23.07 -5.22
CA TYR A 100 -25.59 -23.93 -6.31
C TYR A 100 -26.79 -24.23 -7.20
N ASP A 101 -26.67 -23.96 -8.49
CA ASP A 101 -27.72 -24.27 -9.47
C ASP A 101 -27.14 -25.01 -10.65
N VAL A 102 -27.59 -26.26 -10.86
CA VAL A 102 -27.10 -27.12 -11.93
C VAL A 102 -27.31 -26.52 -13.32
N ARG A 103 -28.28 -25.61 -13.49
CA ARG A 103 -28.55 -24.93 -14.76
C ARG A 103 -27.40 -24.03 -15.23
N MET A 104 -26.57 -23.55 -14.32
CA MET A 104 -25.33 -22.80 -14.66
C MET A 104 -24.32 -23.65 -15.44
N ARG A 105 -24.49 -24.99 -15.48
CA ARG A 105 -23.69 -25.91 -16.31
C ARG A 105 -24.05 -25.87 -17.79
N PHE A 106 -25.17 -25.22 -18.16
CA PHE A 106 -25.56 -25.10 -19.57
C PHE A 106 -24.70 -24.10 -20.36
N HIS A 107 -23.91 -23.28 -19.71
CA HIS A 107 -22.92 -22.48 -20.37
C HIS A 107 -21.78 -23.39 -20.85
N VAL A 108 -21.82 -23.75 -22.13
CA VAL A 108 -20.85 -24.63 -22.80
C VAL A 108 -20.50 -24.03 -24.14
N GLU A 109 -19.31 -24.33 -24.62
CA GLU A 109 -18.87 -23.87 -25.95
C GLU A 109 -19.83 -24.42 -27.02
N ALA A 110 -20.21 -23.60 -28.00
CA ALA A 110 -21.19 -23.97 -29.02
C ALA A 110 -20.69 -25.12 -29.91
N GLU A 111 -19.41 -25.24 -30.16
CA GLU A 111 -18.75 -26.29 -30.93
C GLU A 111 -17.47 -26.73 -30.19
N PRO A 112 -17.58 -27.52 -29.09
CA PRO A 112 -16.42 -27.96 -28.34
C PRO A 112 -15.55 -28.92 -29.19
N SER A 113 -14.23 -28.70 -29.14
CA SER A 113 -13.26 -29.67 -29.69
C SER A 113 -13.00 -30.75 -28.65
N GLU A 114 -13.00 -32.00 -29.05
CA GLU A 114 -12.68 -33.12 -28.13
C GLU A 114 -11.20 -33.07 -27.65
N ASP A 115 -10.32 -32.48 -28.44
CA ASP A 115 -8.89 -32.40 -28.19
C ASP A 115 -8.46 -31.13 -27.48
N ASP A 116 -9.33 -30.11 -27.40
CA ASP A 116 -9.02 -28.78 -26.80
C ASP A 116 -10.22 -28.28 -26.00
N LEU A 117 -10.44 -28.91 -24.84
CA LEU A 117 -11.50 -28.49 -23.92
C LEU A 117 -11.13 -27.15 -23.25
N HIS A 118 -12.04 -26.17 -23.30
CA HIS A 118 -11.88 -24.90 -22.67
C HIS A 118 -11.65 -25.04 -21.15
N PRO A 119 -10.68 -24.32 -20.55
CA PRO A 119 -10.34 -24.48 -19.13
C PRO A 119 -11.53 -24.10 -18.22
N GLU A 120 -12.34 -23.11 -18.59
CA GLU A 120 -13.56 -22.75 -17.89
C GLU A 120 -14.69 -23.74 -18.29
N ASP A 121 -14.78 -24.84 -17.60
CA ASP A 121 -15.59 -26.02 -17.93
C ASP A 121 -16.76 -26.18 -16.93
N PRO A 122 -17.96 -26.58 -17.38
CA PRO A 122 -19.10 -26.85 -16.51
C PRO A 122 -18.85 -27.86 -15.38
N ARG A 123 -17.82 -28.70 -15.51
CA ARG A 123 -17.43 -29.66 -14.47
C ARG A 123 -16.87 -28.98 -13.22
N ARG A 124 -16.36 -27.75 -13.32
CA ARG A 124 -15.80 -27.00 -12.19
C ARG A 124 -16.78 -26.91 -11.03
N ILE A 125 -17.96 -26.35 -11.27
CA ILE A 125 -19.01 -26.21 -10.22
C ILE A 125 -19.58 -27.54 -9.76
N HIS A 126 -19.60 -28.55 -10.64
CA HIS A 126 -20.01 -29.89 -10.27
C HIS A 126 -19.00 -30.57 -9.34
N ALA A 127 -17.70 -30.47 -9.64
CA ALA A 127 -16.63 -31.03 -8.82
C ALA A 127 -16.67 -30.46 -7.39
N ILE A 128 -16.88 -29.15 -7.25
CA ILE A 128 -17.05 -28.49 -5.93
C ILE A 128 -18.27 -29.05 -5.20
N PHE A 129 -19.42 -29.10 -5.87
CA PHE A 129 -20.66 -29.57 -5.24
C PHE A 129 -20.55 -31.05 -4.80
N GLU A 130 -20.01 -31.92 -5.66
CA GLU A 130 -19.76 -33.31 -5.31
C GLU A 130 -18.78 -33.47 -4.14
N ALA A 131 -17.73 -32.62 -4.08
CA ALA A 131 -16.81 -32.62 -2.95
C ALA A 131 -17.51 -32.21 -1.64
N PHE A 132 -18.40 -31.21 -1.67
CA PHE A 132 -19.21 -30.82 -0.52
C PHE A 132 -20.14 -31.95 -0.06
N VAL A 133 -20.79 -32.67 -1.00
CA VAL A 133 -21.64 -33.83 -0.68
C VAL A 133 -20.81 -34.95 -0.06
N ASN A 134 -19.65 -35.28 -0.67
CA ASN A 134 -18.77 -36.34 -0.18
C ASN A 134 -18.15 -36.00 1.18
N ALA A 135 -17.95 -34.70 1.48
CA ALA A 135 -17.47 -34.22 2.76
C ALA A 135 -18.58 -34.11 3.83
N GLY A 136 -19.85 -34.38 3.47
CA GLY A 136 -20.99 -34.27 4.38
C GLY A 136 -21.40 -32.84 4.68
N LEU A 137 -21.04 -31.87 3.82
CA LEU A 137 -21.33 -30.43 3.98
C LEU A 137 -22.62 -30.02 3.23
N ALA A 138 -22.98 -30.73 2.19
CA ALA A 138 -24.18 -30.52 1.39
C ALA A 138 -24.87 -31.85 1.08
N TRP A 139 -26.11 -31.79 0.62
CA TRP A 139 -26.85 -32.97 0.20
C TRP A 139 -27.45 -32.80 -1.20
N ARG A 140 -27.70 -33.91 -1.89
CA ARG A 140 -28.36 -33.88 -3.19
C ARG A 140 -29.87 -33.80 -3.03
N ASP A 141 -30.54 -33.09 -3.94
CA ASP A 141 -32.01 -33.07 -4.02
C ASP A 141 -32.53 -34.49 -4.27
N GLY A 142 -33.40 -34.96 -3.37
CA GLY A 142 -33.95 -36.32 -3.43
C GLY A 142 -33.32 -37.34 -2.49
N ASP A 143 -32.19 -37.03 -1.85
CA ASP A 143 -31.65 -37.87 -0.78
C ASP A 143 -32.49 -37.72 0.47
N SER A 144 -32.97 -38.85 1.07
CA SER A 144 -33.66 -38.86 2.35
C SER A 144 -32.68 -38.68 3.51
N GLY A 145 -32.01 -37.54 3.53
CA GLY A 145 -31.14 -37.16 4.62
C GLY A 145 -31.88 -36.65 5.84
N PRO A 146 -31.38 -36.82 7.06
CA PRO A 146 -31.98 -36.17 8.22
C PRO A 146 -31.82 -34.66 8.04
N ALA A 147 -32.93 -33.95 8.27
CA ALA A 147 -32.86 -32.48 8.45
C ALA A 147 -32.11 -32.23 9.75
N ASN A 148 -30.82 -32.08 9.67
CA ASN A 148 -30.01 -31.65 10.80
C ASN A 148 -29.21 -30.42 10.42
N ASP A 149 -28.93 -29.60 11.40
CA ASP A 149 -28.24 -28.28 11.28
C ASP A 149 -26.77 -28.37 10.83
N TYR A 150 -26.29 -29.58 10.48
CA TYR A 150 -24.89 -29.83 10.06
C TYR A 150 -24.64 -29.54 8.59
N TYR A 151 -25.66 -29.40 7.76
CA TYR A 151 -25.51 -29.13 6.33
C TYR A 151 -25.61 -27.63 6.04
N MET A 152 -24.98 -27.19 4.97
CA MET A 152 -25.19 -25.85 4.44
C MET A 152 -26.65 -25.68 3.97
N GLY A 153 -27.31 -24.61 4.38
CA GLY A 153 -28.66 -24.26 3.97
C GLY A 153 -28.74 -23.84 2.50
N ARG A 154 -29.60 -24.48 1.71
CA ARG A 154 -29.75 -24.14 0.27
C ARG A 154 -30.37 -22.76 0.10
N ILE A 155 -29.78 -21.96 -0.80
CA ILE A 155 -30.27 -20.67 -1.24
C ILE A 155 -30.48 -20.75 -2.75
N ASP A 156 -31.71 -20.50 -3.21
CA ASP A 156 -32.04 -20.55 -4.63
C ASP A 156 -31.42 -19.35 -5.38
N ALA A 157 -30.75 -19.64 -6.49
CA ALA A 157 -30.33 -18.62 -7.43
C ALA A 157 -31.57 -18.12 -8.23
N ARG A 158 -31.62 -16.84 -8.49
CA ARG A 158 -32.62 -16.22 -9.37
C ARG A 158 -31.97 -15.56 -10.58
N MET A 159 -32.77 -15.26 -11.58
CA MET A 159 -32.28 -14.40 -12.66
C MET A 159 -32.04 -12.98 -12.15
N VAL A 160 -30.88 -12.40 -12.47
CA VAL A 160 -30.64 -10.98 -12.26
C VAL A 160 -31.52 -10.16 -13.18
N THR A 161 -31.97 -9.03 -12.73
CA THR A 161 -32.75 -8.10 -13.55
C THR A 161 -31.85 -7.15 -14.33
N ARG A 162 -32.37 -6.62 -15.45
CA ARG A 162 -31.65 -5.59 -16.21
C ARG A 162 -31.26 -4.38 -15.35
N ASP A 163 -32.13 -3.95 -14.47
CA ASP A 163 -31.92 -2.75 -13.65
C ASP A 163 -30.86 -2.98 -12.56
N GLU A 164 -30.64 -4.22 -12.14
CA GLU A 164 -29.52 -4.62 -11.27
C GLU A 164 -28.21 -4.68 -12.06
N VAL A 165 -28.20 -5.30 -13.23
CA VAL A 165 -27.01 -5.33 -14.09
C VAL A 165 -26.58 -3.91 -14.50
N CYS A 166 -27.54 -3.03 -14.78
CA CYS A 166 -27.26 -1.63 -15.14
C CYS A 166 -26.78 -0.75 -13.97
N LEU A 167 -26.61 -1.29 -12.75
CA LEU A 167 -25.89 -0.61 -11.67
C LEU A 167 -24.38 -0.59 -11.93
N VAL A 168 -23.87 -1.53 -12.72
CA VAL A 168 -22.46 -1.71 -13.05
C VAL A 168 -22.20 -1.57 -14.57
N HIS A 169 -22.93 -2.34 -15.37
CA HIS A 169 -22.77 -2.39 -16.81
C HIS A 169 -23.70 -1.41 -17.52
N THR A 170 -23.39 -1.12 -18.79
CA THR A 170 -24.27 -0.31 -19.63
C THR A 170 -25.47 -1.11 -20.14
N ARG A 171 -26.51 -0.39 -20.55
CA ARG A 171 -27.66 -1.01 -21.22
C ARG A 171 -27.26 -1.71 -22.52
N ASN A 172 -26.26 -1.20 -23.23
CA ASN A 172 -25.79 -1.79 -24.47
C ASN A 172 -25.15 -3.15 -24.20
N HIS A 173 -24.32 -3.27 -23.17
CA HIS A 173 -23.73 -4.53 -22.75
C HIS A 173 -24.80 -5.56 -22.37
N TRP A 174 -25.81 -5.18 -21.55
CA TRP A 174 -26.95 -6.03 -21.27
C TRP A 174 -27.62 -6.52 -22.53
N ASN A 175 -27.96 -5.61 -23.47
CA ASN A 175 -28.64 -5.97 -24.71
C ASN A 175 -27.80 -6.91 -25.57
N TRP A 176 -26.50 -6.67 -25.65
CA TRP A 176 -25.57 -7.55 -26.36
C TRP A 176 -25.55 -8.96 -25.75
N VAL A 177 -25.37 -9.09 -24.45
CA VAL A 177 -25.39 -10.40 -23.77
C VAL A 177 -26.72 -11.09 -24.04
N GLN A 178 -27.87 -10.40 -23.94
CA GLN A 178 -29.20 -10.99 -24.20
C GLN A 178 -29.39 -11.43 -25.67
N SER A 179 -28.76 -10.74 -26.62
CA SER A 179 -28.85 -11.09 -28.04
C SER A 179 -28.23 -12.44 -28.38
N LEU A 180 -27.23 -12.88 -27.58
CA LEU A 180 -26.58 -14.19 -27.78
C LEU A 180 -27.59 -15.36 -27.71
N SER A 181 -28.72 -15.21 -27.01
CA SER A 181 -29.75 -16.26 -26.87
C SER A 181 -30.40 -16.67 -28.16
N VAL A 182 -30.41 -15.81 -29.19
CA VAL A 182 -31.09 -16.00 -30.47
C VAL A 182 -30.15 -16.07 -31.67
N MET A 183 -28.84 -15.95 -31.46
CA MET A 183 -27.84 -16.02 -32.53
C MET A 183 -27.69 -17.46 -33.04
N SER A 184 -27.41 -17.60 -34.33
CA SER A 184 -27.01 -18.92 -34.89
C SER A 184 -25.59 -19.29 -34.43
N SER A 185 -25.24 -20.60 -34.51
CA SER A 185 -23.86 -21.04 -34.18
C SER A 185 -22.81 -20.33 -35.04
N ALA A 186 -23.12 -20.01 -36.30
CA ALA A 186 -22.24 -19.28 -37.19
C ALA A 186 -22.05 -17.84 -36.71
N ASP A 187 -23.15 -17.16 -36.32
CA ASP A 187 -23.10 -15.81 -35.82
C ASP A 187 -22.34 -15.72 -34.48
N LEU A 188 -22.53 -16.68 -33.57
CA LEU A 188 -21.79 -16.75 -32.31
C LEU A 188 -20.27 -16.92 -32.53
N LYS A 189 -19.90 -17.71 -33.56
CA LYS A 189 -18.49 -17.88 -33.93
C LYS A 189 -17.90 -16.63 -34.56
N ASP A 190 -18.68 -15.93 -35.38
CA ASP A 190 -18.31 -14.69 -36.01
C ASP A 190 -18.18 -13.58 -34.96
N GLU A 191 -19.13 -13.43 -34.05
CA GLU A 191 -19.13 -12.50 -32.94
C GLU A 191 -17.88 -12.65 -32.06
N ARG A 192 -17.47 -13.90 -31.74
CA ARG A 192 -16.24 -14.17 -31.00
C ARG A 192 -14.96 -13.71 -31.73
N GLN A 193 -14.96 -13.73 -33.07
CA GLN A 193 -13.77 -13.41 -33.90
C GLN A 193 -13.66 -11.93 -34.26
N HIS A 194 -14.70 -11.12 -34.01
CA HIS A 194 -14.72 -9.70 -34.33
C HIS A 194 -14.34 -8.80 -33.16
N PRO A 195 -13.62 -7.66 -33.38
CA PRO A 195 -13.44 -6.67 -32.33
C PRO A 195 -14.81 -6.14 -31.82
N PRO A 196 -14.95 -5.92 -30.49
CA PRO A 196 -13.90 -5.89 -29.48
C PRO A 196 -13.48 -7.27 -28.93
N HIS A 197 -14.21 -8.37 -29.21
CA HIS A 197 -14.11 -9.64 -28.47
C HIS A 197 -13.01 -10.60 -28.97
N MET A 198 -12.30 -10.29 -30.04
CA MET A 198 -11.35 -11.21 -30.71
C MET A 198 -10.22 -11.72 -29.82
N ASN A 199 -9.84 -10.98 -28.75
CA ASN A 199 -8.73 -11.33 -27.86
C ASN A 199 -9.15 -11.41 -26.38
N ASP A 200 -10.43 -11.45 -26.07
CA ASP A 200 -10.93 -11.29 -24.70
C ASP A 200 -11.07 -12.61 -23.93
N SER A 201 -10.55 -13.74 -24.48
CA SER A 201 -10.63 -15.07 -23.87
C SER A 201 -12.04 -15.42 -23.41
N ILE A 202 -13.04 -15.32 -24.30
CA ILE A 202 -14.42 -15.69 -24.07
C ILE A 202 -14.88 -16.78 -25.04
N TYR A 203 -15.86 -17.56 -24.65
CA TYR A 203 -16.64 -18.41 -25.57
C TYR A 203 -18.13 -18.12 -25.39
N LEU A 204 -18.89 -18.31 -26.45
CA LEU A 204 -20.28 -17.89 -26.54
C LEU A 204 -21.17 -19.08 -26.81
N SER A 205 -22.37 -19.09 -26.21
CA SER A 205 -23.45 -20.02 -26.52
C SER A 205 -24.81 -19.35 -26.30
N ASN A 206 -25.86 -19.96 -26.86
CA ASN A 206 -27.20 -19.45 -26.63
C ASN A 206 -27.64 -19.55 -25.14
N SER A 207 -26.99 -20.37 -24.34
CA SER A 207 -27.24 -20.49 -22.91
C SER A 207 -26.46 -19.48 -22.06
N THR A 208 -25.46 -18.79 -22.63
CA THR A 208 -24.63 -17.82 -21.93
C THR A 208 -25.46 -16.75 -21.19
N PRO A 209 -26.45 -16.07 -21.82
CA PRO A 209 -27.25 -15.04 -21.15
C PRO A 209 -28.00 -15.56 -19.93
N TYR A 210 -28.54 -16.77 -20.07
CA TYR A 210 -29.29 -17.44 -19.01
C TYR A 210 -28.39 -17.77 -17.81
N CYS A 211 -27.24 -18.39 -18.07
CA CYS A 211 -26.28 -18.77 -17.03
C CYS A 211 -25.64 -17.56 -16.36
N ALA A 212 -25.24 -16.53 -17.13
CA ALA A 212 -24.71 -15.29 -16.59
C ALA A 212 -25.74 -14.58 -15.68
N ALA A 213 -27.00 -14.57 -16.08
CA ALA A 213 -28.06 -14.00 -15.27
C ALA A 213 -28.31 -14.77 -13.97
N LEU A 214 -28.20 -16.11 -13.98
CA LEU A 214 -28.28 -16.93 -12.77
C LEU A 214 -27.06 -16.73 -11.87
N SER A 215 -25.84 -16.61 -12.44
CA SER A 215 -24.62 -16.39 -11.70
C SER A 215 -24.70 -15.08 -10.89
N ALA A 216 -24.97 -13.97 -11.57
CA ALA A 216 -25.09 -12.66 -10.91
C ALA A 216 -26.26 -12.63 -9.89
N GLY A 217 -27.42 -13.22 -10.24
CA GLY A 217 -28.56 -13.32 -9.33
C GLY A 217 -28.27 -14.22 -8.13
N GLY A 218 -27.45 -15.27 -8.29
CA GLY A 218 -26.98 -16.13 -7.21
C GLY A 218 -26.06 -15.37 -6.23
N ALA A 219 -25.16 -14.53 -6.74
CA ALA A 219 -24.31 -13.66 -5.91
C ALA A 219 -25.14 -12.66 -5.10
N ILE A 220 -26.17 -12.05 -5.73
CA ILE A 220 -27.09 -11.15 -5.02
C ILE A 220 -27.82 -11.89 -3.90
N GLU A 221 -28.42 -13.05 -4.16
CA GLU A 221 -29.19 -13.79 -3.13
C GLU A 221 -28.29 -14.32 -2.01
N ALA A 222 -27.01 -14.65 -2.29
CA ALA A 222 -26.02 -14.98 -1.27
C ALA A 222 -25.83 -13.81 -0.28
N CYS A 223 -25.55 -12.61 -0.79
CA CYS A 223 -25.37 -11.41 0.04
C CYS A 223 -26.66 -11.02 0.79
N ARG A 224 -27.82 -11.07 0.11
CA ARG A 224 -29.13 -10.77 0.72
C ARG A 224 -29.46 -11.70 1.88
N ALA A 225 -29.19 -13.01 1.72
CA ALA A 225 -29.48 -13.98 2.78
C ALA A 225 -28.66 -13.69 4.06
N ILE A 226 -27.42 -13.22 3.91
CA ILE A 226 -26.56 -12.82 5.03
C ILE A 226 -27.09 -11.56 5.70
N ILE A 227 -27.37 -10.49 4.94
CA ILE A 227 -27.81 -9.21 5.48
C ILE A 227 -29.16 -9.34 6.19
N LEU A 228 -30.06 -10.18 5.65
CA LEU A 228 -31.37 -10.49 6.25
C LEU A 228 -31.25 -11.41 7.48
N GLY A 229 -30.04 -11.88 7.84
CA GLY A 229 -29.84 -12.78 8.98
C GLY A 229 -30.46 -14.16 8.81
N LYS A 230 -30.68 -14.62 7.57
CA LYS A 230 -31.19 -15.99 7.30
C LYS A 230 -30.08 -17.04 7.48
N VAL A 231 -28.85 -16.66 7.17
CA VAL A 231 -27.63 -17.45 7.33
C VAL A 231 -26.51 -16.56 7.85
N LYS A 232 -25.47 -17.15 8.46
CA LYS A 232 -24.33 -16.38 8.98
C LYS A 232 -23.36 -15.94 7.89
N ASN A 233 -23.11 -16.82 6.93
CA ASN A 233 -22.23 -16.64 5.77
C ASN A 233 -22.69 -17.57 4.65
N VAL A 234 -22.15 -17.40 3.43
CA VAL A 234 -22.57 -18.17 2.25
C VAL A 234 -21.39 -18.56 1.39
N PHE A 235 -21.43 -19.77 0.84
CA PHE A 235 -20.63 -20.16 -0.30
C PHE A 235 -21.51 -20.20 -1.55
N ALA A 236 -21.24 -19.32 -2.53
CA ALA A 236 -21.94 -19.27 -3.81
C ALA A 236 -21.08 -19.93 -4.89
N VAL A 237 -21.43 -21.18 -5.26
CA VAL A 237 -20.84 -21.96 -6.34
C VAL A 237 -21.54 -21.54 -7.64
N ILE A 238 -21.13 -20.41 -8.18
CA ILE A 238 -21.75 -19.74 -9.34
C ILE A 238 -20.84 -19.84 -10.58
N ARG A 239 -21.47 -19.71 -11.77
CA ARG A 239 -20.81 -19.77 -13.08
C ARG A 239 -21.72 -19.18 -14.17
N PRO A 240 -21.18 -18.45 -15.17
CA PRO A 240 -19.78 -18.06 -15.41
C PRO A 240 -19.21 -17.13 -14.34
N PRO A 241 -17.86 -16.98 -14.25
CA PRO A 241 -17.19 -16.01 -13.37
C PRO A 241 -17.51 -14.56 -13.76
N GLY A 242 -17.05 -13.58 -12.96
CA GLY A 242 -17.45 -12.21 -13.15
C GLY A 242 -16.35 -11.16 -13.07
N HIS A 243 -15.24 -11.38 -12.38
CA HIS A 243 -14.31 -10.34 -11.95
C HIS A 243 -13.56 -9.61 -13.09
N HIS A 244 -13.51 -10.19 -14.29
CA HIS A 244 -12.94 -9.55 -15.48
C HIS A 244 -13.95 -8.76 -16.32
N ALA A 245 -15.26 -8.94 -16.10
CA ALA A 245 -16.27 -8.24 -16.90
C ALA A 245 -16.26 -6.73 -16.65
N GLU A 246 -15.86 -5.98 -17.67
CA GLU A 246 -15.81 -4.52 -17.63
C GLU A 246 -17.18 -3.90 -17.92
N ARG A 247 -17.29 -2.59 -17.79
CA ARG A 247 -18.57 -1.89 -17.90
C ARG A 247 -19.32 -2.15 -19.22
N GLU A 248 -18.59 -2.32 -20.32
CA GLU A 248 -19.14 -2.52 -21.66
C GLU A 248 -18.62 -3.78 -22.35
N ASP A 249 -17.66 -4.48 -21.74
CA ASP A 249 -16.95 -5.58 -22.37
C ASP A 249 -16.98 -6.85 -21.52
N ALA A 250 -17.28 -7.99 -22.14
CA ALA A 250 -17.08 -9.31 -21.58
C ALA A 250 -15.63 -9.73 -21.81
N LYS A 251 -14.97 -10.30 -20.79
CA LYS A 251 -13.54 -10.56 -20.82
C LYS A 251 -13.18 -11.69 -19.87
N GLY A 252 -12.13 -12.47 -20.14
CA GLY A 252 -11.62 -13.47 -19.21
C GLY A 252 -12.68 -14.43 -18.70
N PHE A 253 -13.48 -15.02 -19.62
CA PHE A 253 -14.60 -15.93 -19.34
C PHE A 253 -15.81 -15.27 -18.64
N CYS A 254 -15.76 -13.97 -18.31
CA CYS A 254 -16.74 -13.22 -17.55
C CYS A 254 -17.68 -12.41 -18.47
N PHE A 255 -18.98 -12.38 -18.12
CA PHE A 255 -20.02 -11.64 -18.86
C PHE A 255 -20.63 -10.53 -18.04
N TYR A 256 -20.91 -10.77 -16.77
CA TYR A 256 -21.39 -9.81 -15.81
C TYR A 256 -20.47 -9.82 -14.59
N ASP A 257 -20.11 -8.66 -14.07
CA ASP A 257 -19.40 -8.55 -12.81
C ASP A 257 -20.33 -8.91 -11.64
N ASN A 258 -20.36 -10.21 -11.35
CA ASN A 258 -21.27 -10.80 -10.37
C ASN A 258 -21.16 -10.12 -9.00
N VAL A 259 -19.92 -9.88 -8.56
CA VAL A 259 -19.60 -9.37 -7.22
C VAL A 259 -19.94 -7.88 -7.10
N SER A 260 -19.56 -7.07 -8.09
CA SER A 260 -19.91 -5.64 -8.07
C SER A 260 -21.41 -5.41 -8.22
N ILE A 261 -22.09 -6.20 -9.05
CA ILE A 261 -23.56 -6.14 -9.15
C ILE A 261 -24.21 -6.47 -7.81
N ALA A 262 -23.77 -7.55 -7.13
CA ALA A 262 -24.30 -7.93 -5.82
C ALA A 262 -24.03 -6.83 -4.79
N THR A 263 -22.83 -6.23 -4.80
CA THR A 263 -22.47 -5.10 -3.95
C THR A 263 -23.42 -3.92 -4.14
N LYS A 264 -23.57 -3.43 -5.39
CA LYS A 264 -24.41 -2.25 -5.68
C LYS A 264 -25.90 -2.52 -5.45
N ALA A 265 -26.36 -3.74 -5.74
CA ALA A 265 -27.75 -4.15 -5.47
C ALA A 265 -28.05 -4.15 -3.96
N CYS A 266 -27.15 -4.73 -3.14
CA CYS A 266 -27.32 -4.76 -1.70
C CYS A 266 -27.18 -3.37 -1.05
N GLN A 267 -26.22 -2.54 -1.49
CA GLN A 267 -26.12 -1.15 -1.03
C GLN A 267 -27.41 -0.37 -1.31
N LYS A 268 -28.00 -0.55 -2.50
CA LYS A 268 -29.24 0.11 -2.89
C LYS A 268 -30.45 -0.39 -2.08
N GLU A 269 -30.53 -1.70 -1.80
CA GLU A 269 -31.68 -2.30 -1.10
C GLU A 269 -31.63 -2.05 0.42
N PHE A 270 -30.45 -2.16 1.04
CA PHE A 270 -30.31 -2.18 2.50
C PHE A 270 -29.74 -0.89 3.11
N GLY A 271 -29.22 0.03 2.28
CA GLY A 271 -28.71 1.33 2.74
C GLY A 271 -27.67 1.19 3.84
N ASP A 272 -27.93 1.77 5.01
CA ASP A 272 -26.97 1.79 6.13
C ASP A 272 -26.60 0.40 6.68
N GLN A 273 -27.40 -0.63 6.44
CA GLN A 273 -27.09 -2.01 6.88
C GLN A 273 -26.02 -2.69 6.01
N CYS A 274 -25.76 -2.16 4.82
CA CYS A 274 -24.76 -2.65 3.87
C CYS A 274 -24.13 -1.49 3.12
N ARG A 275 -23.63 -0.48 3.85
CA ARG A 275 -23.04 0.71 3.24
C ARG A 275 -21.61 0.45 2.79
N LYS A 276 -20.79 -0.10 3.70
CA LYS A 276 -19.38 -0.38 3.45
C LYS A 276 -19.19 -1.86 3.11
N VAL A 277 -18.65 -2.12 1.93
CA VAL A 277 -18.41 -3.49 1.46
C VAL A 277 -16.92 -3.66 1.18
N LEU A 278 -16.33 -4.71 1.77
CA LEU A 278 -15.01 -5.20 1.36
C LEU A 278 -15.20 -6.25 0.28
N ILE A 279 -14.59 -6.06 -0.87
CA ILE A 279 -14.42 -7.07 -1.90
C ILE A 279 -12.95 -7.52 -1.84
N LEU A 280 -12.72 -8.76 -1.41
CA LEU A 280 -11.41 -9.37 -1.44
C LEU A 280 -11.36 -10.35 -2.62
N ASP A 281 -10.41 -10.16 -3.51
CA ASP A 281 -10.17 -10.98 -4.68
C ASP A 281 -8.84 -11.73 -4.51
N TRP A 282 -8.91 -13.04 -4.39
CA TRP A 282 -7.74 -13.91 -4.32
C TRP A 282 -7.57 -14.81 -5.55
N ASP A 283 -8.38 -14.58 -6.60
CA ASP A 283 -8.09 -15.12 -7.91
C ASP A 283 -6.65 -14.77 -8.31
N VAL A 284 -5.99 -15.66 -9.04
CA VAL A 284 -4.61 -15.42 -9.45
C VAL A 284 -4.47 -14.31 -10.48
N HIS A 285 -5.57 -13.95 -11.16
CA HIS A 285 -5.65 -12.87 -12.13
C HIS A 285 -6.17 -11.58 -11.47
N HIS A 286 -5.75 -10.44 -11.99
CA HIS A 286 -6.29 -9.15 -11.55
C HIS A 286 -7.75 -8.99 -11.98
N GLY A 287 -8.66 -8.74 -11.05
CA GLY A 287 -10.08 -8.47 -11.33
C GLY A 287 -10.30 -7.03 -11.84
N ASN A 288 -9.88 -6.80 -13.08
CA ASN A 288 -9.96 -5.48 -13.72
C ASN A 288 -11.40 -4.94 -13.80
N GLY A 289 -12.40 -5.80 -13.96
CA GLY A 289 -13.81 -5.41 -13.95
C GLY A 289 -14.24 -4.87 -12.61
N ILE A 290 -13.95 -5.59 -11.51
CA ILE A 290 -14.27 -5.16 -10.14
C ILE A 290 -13.55 -3.85 -9.81
N GLN A 291 -12.26 -3.73 -10.17
CA GLN A 291 -11.52 -2.48 -9.99
C GLN A 291 -12.18 -1.33 -10.72
N GLN A 292 -12.52 -1.48 -12.01
CA GLN A 292 -13.15 -0.44 -12.81
C GLN A 292 -14.50 -0.01 -12.24
N ALA A 293 -15.34 -0.97 -11.83
CA ALA A 293 -16.68 -0.72 -11.31
C ALA A 293 -16.70 0.07 -10.00
N ASN A 294 -15.64 -0.05 -9.19
CA ASN A 294 -15.60 0.51 -7.84
C ASN A 294 -14.52 1.58 -7.62
N TYR A 295 -13.76 1.96 -8.67
CA TYR A 295 -12.57 2.80 -8.57
C TYR A 295 -12.78 4.17 -7.93
N TYR A 296 -13.99 4.72 -8.04
CA TYR A 296 -14.39 6.04 -7.51
C TYR A 296 -15.28 5.95 -6.25
N ASP A 297 -15.60 4.73 -5.77
CA ASP A 297 -16.57 4.55 -4.68
C ASP A 297 -15.89 4.48 -3.30
N PRO A 298 -16.13 5.47 -2.41
CA PRO A 298 -15.53 5.48 -1.07
C PRO A 298 -16.08 4.39 -0.13
N ASN A 299 -17.21 3.79 -0.48
CA ASN A 299 -17.90 2.78 0.33
C ASN A 299 -17.56 1.34 -0.08
N VAL A 300 -16.75 1.14 -1.10
CA VAL A 300 -16.27 -0.18 -1.52
C VAL A 300 -14.75 -0.21 -1.43
N LEU A 301 -14.23 -1.09 -0.58
CA LEU A 301 -12.81 -1.39 -0.52
C LEU A 301 -12.55 -2.63 -1.37
N TYR A 302 -11.80 -2.50 -2.44
CA TYR A 302 -11.34 -3.61 -3.28
C TYR A 302 -9.88 -3.93 -2.97
N ILE A 303 -9.62 -5.20 -2.62
CA ILE A 303 -8.27 -5.71 -2.37
C ILE A 303 -8.06 -6.94 -3.27
N SER A 304 -7.04 -6.92 -4.13
CA SER A 304 -6.72 -8.02 -5.04
C SER A 304 -5.29 -8.53 -4.84
N LEU A 305 -5.15 -9.87 -4.72
CA LEU A 305 -3.87 -10.56 -4.61
C LEU A 305 -3.65 -11.38 -5.88
N HIS A 306 -2.86 -10.90 -6.81
CA HIS A 306 -2.77 -11.49 -8.14
C HIS A 306 -1.33 -11.51 -8.68
N VAL A 307 -1.07 -12.43 -9.60
CA VAL A 307 0.18 -12.41 -10.37
C VAL A 307 0.13 -11.30 -11.40
N HIS A 308 1.15 -10.45 -11.41
CA HIS A 308 1.24 -9.32 -12.33
C HIS A 308 2.45 -9.40 -13.28
N LYS A 309 3.57 -9.94 -12.80
CA LYS A 309 4.82 -10.07 -13.58
C LYS A 309 5.22 -8.77 -14.32
N ARG A 310 5.01 -7.61 -13.68
CA ARG A 310 5.26 -6.29 -14.29
C ARG A 310 4.45 -6.08 -15.58
N GLY A 311 3.17 -6.46 -15.59
CA GLY A 311 2.27 -6.36 -16.73
C GLY A 311 2.39 -7.49 -17.77
N ASN A 312 3.11 -8.57 -17.47
CA ASN A 312 3.26 -9.71 -18.36
C ASN A 312 2.44 -10.94 -17.92
N PHE A 313 1.33 -10.72 -17.29
CA PHE A 313 0.36 -11.75 -16.91
C PHE A 313 -1.06 -11.25 -17.21
N TYR A 314 -2.00 -12.15 -17.49
CA TYR A 314 -3.37 -11.74 -17.82
C TYR A 314 -4.05 -11.03 -16.65
N PRO A 315 -4.88 -10.00 -16.89
CA PRO A 315 -5.17 -9.33 -18.16
C PRO A 315 -3.99 -8.45 -18.61
N GLU A 316 -3.34 -8.85 -19.73
CA GLU A 316 -2.20 -8.11 -20.27
C GLU A 316 -2.60 -6.68 -20.66
N HIS A 317 -1.66 -5.76 -20.53
CA HIS A 317 -1.85 -4.40 -21.02
C HIS A 317 -1.93 -4.38 -22.53
N SER A 318 -3.07 -3.98 -23.04
CA SER A 318 -3.11 -3.42 -24.36
C SER A 318 -2.48 -2.03 -24.28
N TYR A 319 -1.25 -1.86 -24.76
CA TYR A 319 -0.60 -0.54 -24.97
C TYR A 319 -1.40 0.42 -25.87
N ARG A 320 -2.57 0.01 -26.33
CA ARG A 320 -3.41 0.75 -27.27
C ARG A 320 -4.55 1.55 -26.62
N ASP A 321 -4.84 1.29 -25.35
CA ASP A 321 -5.92 1.98 -24.66
C ASP A 321 -5.39 2.61 -23.38
N ASN A 322 -5.30 3.94 -23.36
CA ASN A 322 -4.97 4.75 -22.19
C ASN A 322 -6.03 4.65 -21.06
N ARG A 323 -6.87 3.62 -21.05
CA ARG A 323 -7.87 3.41 -20.02
C ARG A 323 -7.32 2.52 -18.92
N VAL A 324 -7.39 3.07 -17.78
CA VAL A 324 -7.03 2.62 -16.46
C VAL A 324 -7.59 1.22 -16.13
N ALA A 325 -6.84 0.18 -16.38
CA ALA A 325 -7.07 -1.12 -15.78
C ALA A 325 -5.73 -1.77 -15.44
N TYR A 326 -4.89 -1.06 -14.70
CA TYR A 326 -3.58 -1.59 -14.30
C TYR A 326 -3.70 -2.25 -12.94
N GLY A 327 -3.29 -3.52 -12.85
CA GLY A 327 -3.24 -4.27 -11.60
C GLY A 327 -1.98 -3.99 -10.78
N ASP A 328 -1.27 -2.90 -11.00
CA ASP A 328 -0.09 -2.58 -10.21
C ASP A 328 -0.44 -1.88 -8.88
N HIS A 329 0.52 -1.80 -7.98
CA HIS A 329 0.35 -1.23 -6.64
C HIS A 329 0.14 0.30 -6.62
N LEU A 330 0.34 1.00 -7.75
CA LEU A 330 0.17 2.46 -7.86
C LEU A 330 -1.28 2.85 -8.07
N HIS A 331 -2.12 1.94 -8.56
CA HIS A 331 -3.54 2.16 -8.78
C HIS A 331 -4.33 2.01 -7.49
N CYS A 332 -4.49 3.13 -6.77
CA CYS A 332 -5.07 3.16 -5.42
C CYS A 332 -6.52 3.69 -5.36
N GLY A 333 -7.21 3.81 -6.49
CA GLY A 333 -8.51 4.48 -6.58
C GLY A 333 -8.34 5.95 -6.96
N GLU A 334 -9.47 6.63 -7.23
CA GLU A 334 -9.48 8.02 -7.70
C GLU A 334 -10.67 8.78 -7.09
N GLY A 335 -10.51 10.11 -6.98
CA GLY A 335 -11.57 10.97 -6.43
C GLY A 335 -11.98 10.58 -5.02
N ALA A 336 -13.27 10.32 -4.80
CA ALA A 336 -13.79 9.87 -3.49
C ALA A 336 -13.34 8.45 -3.12
N GLY A 337 -12.99 7.62 -4.10
CA GLY A 337 -12.49 6.25 -3.92
C GLY A 337 -10.98 6.16 -3.71
N LEU A 338 -10.27 7.29 -3.62
CA LEU A 338 -8.82 7.28 -3.40
C LEU A 338 -8.44 6.53 -2.11
N GLY A 339 -7.49 5.61 -2.21
CA GLY A 339 -7.10 4.70 -1.13
C GLY A 339 -8.01 3.48 -0.97
N LYS A 340 -9.09 3.33 -1.75
CA LYS A 340 -10.03 2.22 -1.65
C LYS A 340 -9.77 1.08 -2.63
N ASN A 341 -8.75 1.22 -3.47
CA ASN A 341 -8.24 0.16 -4.34
C ASN A 341 -6.85 -0.26 -3.88
N VAL A 342 -6.67 -1.55 -3.59
CA VAL A 342 -5.42 -2.12 -3.06
C VAL A 342 -5.04 -3.31 -3.92
N ASN A 343 -4.05 -3.13 -4.78
CA ASN A 343 -3.47 -4.20 -5.57
C ASN A 343 -2.22 -4.75 -4.90
N ILE A 344 -2.14 -6.08 -4.75
CA ILE A 344 -0.98 -6.82 -4.26
C ILE A 344 -0.44 -7.64 -5.44
N PRO A 345 0.36 -7.01 -6.32
CA PRO A 345 0.77 -7.59 -7.59
C PRO A 345 2.04 -8.42 -7.43
N TRP A 346 1.90 -9.75 -7.41
CA TRP A 346 3.05 -10.63 -7.32
C TRP A 346 3.97 -10.46 -8.54
N SER A 347 5.23 -10.20 -8.30
CA SER A 347 6.24 -10.01 -9.35
C SER A 347 6.54 -11.30 -10.14
N ARG A 348 6.16 -12.46 -9.62
CA ARG A 348 6.32 -13.77 -10.24
C ARG A 348 5.24 -14.77 -9.79
N GLN A 349 5.09 -15.87 -10.53
CA GLN A 349 4.32 -17.03 -10.09
C GLN A 349 5.08 -17.83 -9.02
N GLY A 350 4.40 -18.81 -8.41
CA GLY A 350 4.97 -19.72 -7.42
C GLY A 350 4.80 -19.25 -5.97
N MET A 351 3.99 -18.21 -5.73
CA MET A 351 3.61 -17.76 -4.38
C MET A 351 2.77 -18.84 -3.69
N GLY A 352 3.04 -19.08 -2.43
CA GLY A 352 2.37 -20.08 -1.61
C GLY A 352 1.72 -19.51 -0.36
N ASP A 353 1.29 -20.39 0.55
CA ASP A 353 0.56 -20.04 1.77
C ASP A 353 1.24 -18.93 2.58
N ALA A 354 2.55 -19.04 2.77
CA ALA A 354 3.29 -18.08 3.57
C ALA A 354 3.32 -16.68 2.96
N ASP A 355 3.39 -16.57 1.62
CA ASP A 355 3.38 -15.29 0.91
C ASP A 355 2.01 -14.61 1.04
N TYR A 356 0.92 -15.36 0.79
CA TYR A 356 -0.45 -14.88 0.91
C TYR A 356 -0.76 -14.47 2.35
N LEU A 357 -0.40 -15.29 3.33
CA LEU A 357 -0.63 -14.97 4.75
C LEU A 357 0.22 -13.80 5.23
N TYR A 358 1.43 -13.63 4.69
CA TYR A 358 2.23 -12.43 4.96
C TYR A 358 1.53 -11.17 4.43
N ALA A 359 0.97 -11.22 3.20
CA ALA A 359 0.17 -10.13 2.67
C ALA A 359 -1.08 -9.84 3.52
N PHE A 360 -1.76 -10.89 3.98
CA PHE A 360 -2.91 -10.76 4.87
C PHE A 360 -2.55 -10.07 6.18
N GLN A 361 -1.46 -10.45 6.79
CA GLN A 361 -1.02 -9.89 8.08
C GLN A 361 -0.51 -8.45 7.95
N GLN A 362 0.19 -8.12 6.85
CA GLN A 362 0.84 -6.83 6.71
C GLN A 362 -0.03 -5.76 6.03
N VAL A 363 -0.96 -6.16 5.16
CA VAL A 363 -1.73 -5.24 4.32
C VAL A 363 -3.23 -5.48 4.45
N VAL A 364 -3.71 -6.70 4.13
CA VAL A 364 -5.14 -6.98 3.98
C VAL A 364 -5.90 -6.72 5.29
N MET A 365 -5.54 -7.43 6.36
CA MET A 365 -6.27 -7.35 7.64
C MET A 365 -6.15 -5.99 8.33
N PRO A 366 -4.97 -5.33 8.37
CA PRO A 366 -4.90 -3.98 8.90
C PRO A 366 -5.82 -2.99 8.18
N ILE A 367 -5.79 -2.95 6.85
CA ILE A 367 -6.64 -2.05 6.04
C ILE A 367 -8.12 -2.40 6.22
N ALA A 368 -8.47 -3.69 6.10
CA ALA A 368 -9.85 -4.14 6.23
C ALA A 368 -10.45 -3.83 7.62
N THR A 369 -9.65 -3.96 8.67
CA THR A 369 -10.06 -3.59 10.04
C THR A 369 -10.28 -2.09 10.18
N GLU A 370 -9.39 -1.25 9.64
CA GLU A 370 -9.54 0.21 9.66
C GLU A 370 -10.74 0.66 8.80
N PHE A 371 -10.97 0.01 7.66
CA PHE A 371 -12.13 0.26 6.83
C PHE A 371 -13.44 -0.09 7.54
N ASN A 372 -13.46 -1.15 8.35
CA ASN A 372 -14.62 -1.63 9.11
C ASN A 372 -15.85 -1.86 8.22
N PRO A 373 -15.86 -2.92 7.39
CA PRO A 373 -16.94 -3.23 6.47
C PRO A 373 -18.20 -3.73 7.19
N ASP A 374 -19.35 -3.54 6.55
CA ASP A 374 -20.64 -4.12 6.97
C ASP A 374 -20.86 -5.52 6.38
N LEU A 375 -20.19 -5.81 5.25
CA LEU A 375 -20.22 -7.08 4.52
C LEU A 375 -18.85 -7.33 3.88
N VAL A 376 -18.39 -8.58 3.87
CA VAL A 376 -17.25 -9.05 3.12
C VAL A 376 -17.71 -9.93 1.97
N ILE A 377 -17.28 -9.65 0.75
CA ILE A 377 -17.47 -10.50 -0.42
C ILE A 377 -16.10 -10.97 -0.88
N ILE A 378 -15.93 -12.28 -1.06
CA ILE A 378 -14.72 -12.85 -1.59
C ILE A 378 -14.97 -13.22 -3.05
N ALA A 379 -14.28 -12.58 -3.97
CA ALA A 379 -14.14 -13.03 -5.35
C ALA A 379 -13.14 -14.20 -5.32
N ALA A 380 -13.69 -15.41 -5.27
CA ALA A 380 -12.99 -16.60 -4.87
C ALA A 380 -12.56 -17.44 -6.08
N GLY A 381 -11.51 -17.01 -6.77
CA GLY A 381 -10.79 -17.88 -7.70
C GLY A 381 -9.92 -18.87 -6.94
N PHE A 382 -9.83 -20.09 -7.46
CA PHE A 382 -8.95 -21.15 -6.93
C PHE A 382 -7.85 -21.55 -7.92
N ASP A 383 -7.52 -20.68 -8.84
CA ASP A 383 -6.43 -20.84 -9.80
C ASP A 383 -5.05 -20.49 -9.25
N ALA A 384 -4.98 -19.82 -8.08
CA ALA A 384 -3.74 -19.72 -7.32
C ALA A 384 -3.41 -21.02 -6.54
N ALA A 385 -4.30 -22.03 -6.58
CA ALA A 385 -4.12 -23.29 -5.86
C ALA A 385 -2.96 -24.11 -6.42
N GLU A 386 -2.30 -24.86 -5.54
CA GLU A 386 -1.30 -25.86 -5.94
C GLU A 386 -1.94 -26.90 -6.87
N GLY A 387 -1.30 -27.10 -8.03
CA GLY A 387 -1.79 -28.00 -9.09
C GLY A 387 -2.58 -27.31 -10.20
N ASP A 388 -2.96 -26.05 -10.07
CA ASP A 388 -3.53 -25.28 -11.16
C ASP A 388 -2.42 -24.74 -12.07
N MET A 389 -2.50 -25.14 -13.35
CA MET A 389 -1.44 -24.82 -14.33
C MET A 389 -1.54 -23.41 -14.90
N LEU A 390 -2.74 -22.80 -14.90
CA LEU A 390 -2.92 -21.43 -15.40
C LEU A 390 -2.34 -20.40 -14.43
N GLY A 391 -2.61 -20.55 -13.16
CA GLY A 391 -2.08 -19.66 -12.16
C GLY A 391 -0.62 -19.90 -11.81
N GLY A 392 -0.22 -21.18 -11.72
CA GLY A 392 1.14 -21.60 -11.43
C GLY A 392 1.64 -21.15 -10.05
N CYS A 393 0.72 -20.89 -9.10
CA CYS A 393 0.97 -20.61 -7.69
C CYS A 393 0.85 -21.90 -6.84
N LYS A 394 0.97 -21.81 -5.52
CA LYS A 394 1.10 -22.96 -4.63
C LYS A 394 0.29 -22.80 -3.34
N VAL A 395 -0.85 -22.11 -3.41
CA VAL A 395 -1.72 -21.97 -2.26
C VAL A 395 -2.40 -23.31 -1.97
N THR A 396 -2.26 -23.82 -0.77
CA THR A 396 -2.87 -25.09 -0.35
C THR A 396 -4.30 -24.90 0.13
N PRO A 397 -5.11 -25.96 0.24
CA PRO A 397 -6.43 -25.87 0.89
C PRO A 397 -6.36 -25.27 2.31
N ALA A 398 -5.30 -25.57 3.06
CA ALA A 398 -5.06 -25.00 4.39
C ALA A 398 -4.81 -23.48 4.31
N GLY A 399 -4.06 -23.00 3.30
CA GLY A 399 -3.83 -21.57 3.06
C GLY A 399 -5.14 -20.81 2.84
N TYR A 400 -6.00 -21.30 1.95
CA TYR A 400 -7.33 -20.71 1.71
C TYR A 400 -8.22 -20.73 2.98
N ALA A 401 -8.16 -21.81 3.76
CA ALA A 401 -8.89 -21.93 5.02
C ALA A 401 -8.42 -20.87 6.05
N HIS A 402 -7.11 -20.67 6.18
CA HIS A 402 -6.54 -19.67 7.08
C HIS A 402 -6.91 -18.24 6.66
N MET A 403 -6.85 -17.91 5.36
CA MET A 403 -7.31 -16.61 4.85
C MET A 403 -8.80 -16.39 5.15
N THR A 404 -9.65 -17.40 4.92
CA THR A 404 -11.07 -17.35 5.26
C THR A 404 -11.29 -17.11 6.75
N HIS A 405 -10.58 -17.85 7.60
CA HIS A 405 -10.68 -17.72 9.05
C HIS A 405 -10.32 -16.30 9.53
N MET A 406 -9.27 -15.69 8.96
CA MET A 406 -8.91 -14.30 9.27
C MET A 406 -10.02 -13.32 8.87
N LEU A 407 -10.60 -13.48 7.68
CA LEU A 407 -11.68 -12.61 7.20
C LEU A 407 -12.97 -12.75 8.02
N MET A 408 -13.23 -13.91 8.63
CA MET A 408 -14.40 -14.13 9.51
C MET A 408 -14.37 -13.26 10.77
N SER A 409 -13.27 -12.64 11.11
CA SER A 409 -13.19 -11.64 12.19
C SER A 409 -13.77 -10.27 11.81
N LEU A 410 -14.07 -10.03 10.52
CA LEU A 410 -14.62 -8.78 10.00
C LEU A 410 -16.14 -8.88 9.84
N ALA A 411 -16.83 -7.73 9.83
CA ALA A 411 -18.27 -7.60 9.55
C ALA A 411 -19.15 -8.56 10.38
N ASP A 412 -18.75 -8.89 11.61
CA ASP A 412 -19.42 -9.88 12.49
C ASP A 412 -19.54 -11.27 11.83
N GLY A 413 -18.62 -11.64 10.94
CA GLY A 413 -18.62 -12.91 10.20
C GLY A 413 -19.56 -12.95 8.99
N LYS A 414 -20.10 -11.82 8.55
CA LYS A 414 -20.94 -11.70 7.35
C LYS A 414 -20.07 -11.79 6.09
N ILE A 415 -19.90 -13.01 5.58
CA ILE A 415 -19.06 -13.30 4.41
C ILE A 415 -19.86 -14.03 3.34
N ALA A 416 -19.76 -13.52 2.09
CA ALA A 416 -20.19 -14.21 0.89
C ALA A 416 -18.95 -14.62 0.07
N VAL A 417 -18.75 -15.91 -0.11
CA VAL A 417 -17.71 -16.46 -0.99
C VAL A 417 -18.34 -16.70 -2.36
N CYS A 418 -17.95 -15.97 -3.38
CA CYS A 418 -18.45 -16.07 -4.75
C CYS A 418 -17.36 -16.67 -5.64
N LEU A 419 -17.66 -17.81 -6.26
CA LEU A 419 -16.69 -18.52 -7.12
C LEU A 419 -16.33 -17.68 -8.35
N GLU A 420 -15.03 -17.58 -8.63
CA GLU A 420 -14.47 -17.01 -9.85
C GLU A 420 -13.68 -18.07 -10.63
N GLY A 421 -12.36 -17.98 -10.76
CA GLY A 421 -11.50 -18.91 -11.46
C GLY A 421 -11.17 -20.21 -10.71
N GLY A 422 -10.20 -20.95 -11.24
CA GLY A 422 -9.77 -22.27 -10.77
C GLY A 422 -10.13 -23.36 -11.77
N TYR A 423 -9.11 -23.99 -12.38
CA TYR A 423 -9.27 -24.80 -13.59
C TYR A 423 -8.76 -26.23 -13.41
N ASN A 424 -8.10 -26.53 -12.32
CA ASN A 424 -7.82 -27.90 -11.91
C ASN A 424 -8.96 -28.42 -11.03
N LEU A 425 -9.71 -29.44 -11.52
CA LEU A 425 -10.92 -29.95 -10.86
C LEU A 425 -10.66 -30.53 -9.47
N GLU A 426 -9.50 -31.11 -9.24
CA GLU A 426 -9.13 -31.64 -7.93
C GLU A 426 -8.75 -30.51 -6.97
N SER A 427 -7.89 -29.59 -7.42
CA SER A 427 -7.42 -28.44 -6.60
C SER A 427 -8.58 -27.53 -6.19
N ILE A 428 -9.48 -27.19 -7.12
CA ILE A 428 -10.65 -26.35 -6.84
C ILE A 428 -11.59 -27.02 -5.84
N ALA A 429 -11.86 -28.33 -6.00
CA ALA A 429 -12.74 -29.08 -5.12
C ALA A 429 -12.20 -29.17 -3.68
N ARG A 430 -10.91 -29.45 -3.53
CA ARG A 430 -10.22 -29.54 -2.23
C ARG A 430 -10.20 -28.18 -1.53
N SER A 431 -9.79 -27.12 -2.24
CA SER A 431 -9.67 -25.77 -1.68
C SER A 431 -11.02 -25.20 -1.30
N ALA A 432 -12.04 -25.35 -2.16
CA ALA A 432 -13.40 -24.93 -1.84
C ALA A 432 -13.98 -25.70 -0.63
N THR A 433 -13.67 -27.00 -0.49
CA THR A 433 -14.09 -27.78 0.67
C THR A 433 -13.46 -27.28 1.97
N ALA A 434 -12.19 -26.93 1.95
CA ALA A 434 -11.51 -26.36 3.13
C ALA A 434 -12.09 -25.00 3.55
N VAL A 435 -12.38 -24.14 2.57
CA VAL A 435 -13.08 -22.85 2.81
C VAL A 435 -14.48 -23.09 3.40
N ALA A 436 -15.26 -24.01 2.83
CA ALA A 436 -16.61 -24.31 3.30
C ALA A 436 -16.62 -24.84 4.75
N ARG A 437 -15.69 -25.75 5.10
CA ARG A 437 -15.52 -26.23 6.47
C ARG A 437 -15.22 -25.09 7.44
N THR A 438 -14.31 -24.19 7.06
CA THR A 438 -13.97 -23.02 7.87
C THR A 438 -15.16 -22.09 8.07
N LEU A 439 -15.95 -21.81 7.03
CA LEU A 439 -17.20 -21.04 7.14
C LEU A 439 -18.20 -21.69 8.09
N MET A 440 -18.24 -23.02 8.13
CA MET A 440 -19.11 -23.79 9.05
C MET A 440 -18.57 -23.83 10.48
N GLY A 441 -17.35 -23.35 10.72
CA GLY A 441 -16.75 -23.22 12.06
C GLY A 441 -15.71 -24.28 12.39
N GLU A 442 -15.29 -25.11 11.43
CA GLU A 442 -14.16 -26.00 11.63
C GLU A 442 -12.83 -25.19 11.60
N PRO A 443 -11.87 -25.49 12.48
CA PRO A 443 -10.58 -24.84 12.47
C PRO A 443 -9.80 -25.21 11.22
N PRO A 444 -9.02 -24.26 10.63
CA PRO A 444 -8.15 -24.55 9.50
C PRO A 444 -7.11 -25.64 9.84
N ASP A 445 -6.77 -26.44 8.84
CA ASP A 445 -5.68 -27.42 8.97
C ASP A 445 -4.33 -26.72 9.17
N ARG A 446 -3.35 -27.46 9.72
CA ARG A 446 -2.01 -26.93 9.97
C ARG A 446 -1.29 -26.63 8.66
N LEU A 447 -0.65 -25.45 8.58
CA LEU A 447 0.22 -25.06 7.48
C LEU A 447 1.55 -25.84 7.53
N GLU A 448 1.98 -26.32 6.40
CA GLU A 448 3.26 -27.02 6.27
C GLU A 448 4.42 -26.04 6.05
N ASN A 449 4.24 -25.04 5.17
CA ASN A 449 5.23 -24.01 4.88
C ASN A 449 4.82 -22.67 5.52
N THR A 450 5.67 -22.15 6.38
CA THR A 450 5.44 -20.89 7.13
C THR A 450 6.45 -19.80 6.80
N VAL A 451 7.31 -19.98 5.78
CA VAL A 451 8.34 -19.01 5.41
C VAL A 451 7.99 -18.38 4.07
N ALA A 452 7.68 -17.09 4.10
CA ALA A 452 7.40 -16.33 2.89
C ALA A 452 8.67 -16.15 2.04
N THR A 453 8.49 -16.10 0.73
CA THR A 453 9.58 -15.86 -0.23
C THR A 453 10.08 -14.42 -0.14
N ILE A 454 11.36 -14.19 -0.45
CA ILE A 454 11.93 -12.83 -0.46
C ILE A 454 11.14 -11.93 -1.40
N SER A 455 10.80 -12.42 -2.61
CA SER A 455 10.00 -11.64 -3.57
C SER A 455 8.61 -11.31 -3.05
N GLY A 456 7.92 -12.25 -2.39
CA GLY A 456 6.61 -11.99 -1.79
C GLY A 456 6.69 -10.95 -0.67
N ILE A 457 7.73 -11.02 0.18
CA ILE A 457 7.98 -10.02 1.21
C ILE A 457 8.22 -8.64 0.60
N ASP A 458 9.02 -8.54 -0.47
CA ASP A 458 9.34 -7.27 -1.10
C ASP A 458 8.11 -6.67 -1.82
N ASP A 459 7.33 -7.49 -2.54
CA ASP A 459 6.08 -7.07 -3.18
C ASP A 459 5.09 -6.52 -2.13
N VAL A 460 4.90 -7.22 -1.00
CA VAL A 460 4.00 -6.76 0.08
C VAL A 460 4.49 -5.48 0.75
N LYS A 461 5.81 -5.33 0.98
CA LYS A 461 6.37 -4.09 1.53
C LYS A 461 6.15 -2.90 0.59
N LEU A 462 6.27 -3.12 -0.71
CA LEU A 462 6.02 -2.10 -1.72
C LEU A 462 4.57 -1.59 -1.63
N VAL A 463 3.61 -2.51 -1.57
CA VAL A 463 2.19 -2.20 -1.41
C VAL A 463 1.92 -1.48 -0.08
N ALA A 464 2.46 -2.00 1.03
CA ALA A 464 2.28 -1.40 2.35
C ALA A 464 2.77 0.06 2.39
N ARG A 465 3.91 0.37 1.75
CA ARG A 465 4.43 1.75 1.63
C ARG A 465 3.52 2.64 0.79
N GLN A 466 3.02 2.14 -0.34
CA GLN A 466 2.10 2.91 -1.17
C GLN A 466 0.79 3.20 -0.45
N GLN A 467 0.22 2.18 0.21
CA GLN A 467 -1.06 2.27 0.92
C GLN A 467 -0.97 3.03 2.25
N SER A 468 0.22 3.13 2.84
CA SER A 468 0.43 3.93 4.07
C SER A 468 0.08 5.42 3.90
N ARG A 469 -0.03 5.90 2.67
CA ARG A 469 -0.49 7.26 2.35
C ARG A 469 -1.99 7.46 2.63
N PHE A 470 -2.75 6.36 2.70
CA PHE A 470 -4.21 6.38 2.81
C PHE A 470 -4.71 5.71 4.10
N TRP A 471 -3.89 4.85 4.73
CA TRP A 471 -4.29 4.01 5.85
C TRP A 471 -3.36 4.19 7.04
N THR A 472 -3.92 4.65 8.16
CA THR A 472 -3.13 4.94 9.37
C THR A 472 -2.58 3.68 10.04
N CYS A 473 -3.23 2.53 9.84
CA CYS A 473 -2.78 1.23 10.32
C CYS A 473 -1.44 0.78 9.71
N LEU A 474 -1.14 1.24 8.50
CA LEU A 474 0.11 0.95 7.78
C LEU A 474 1.19 2.00 8.01
N TYR A 475 0.84 3.12 8.64
CA TYR A 475 1.84 4.13 8.97
C TYR A 475 2.93 3.51 9.85
N PRO A 476 4.21 3.71 9.54
CA PRO A 476 5.28 3.16 10.35
C PRO A 476 5.23 3.77 11.75
N LYS A 477 4.56 3.06 12.66
CA LYS A 477 4.46 3.47 14.09
C LYS A 477 5.79 3.38 14.81
N ASP A 478 6.74 2.67 14.23
CA ASP A 478 8.03 2.40 14.82
C ASP A 478 9.09 2.20 13.74
N MET A 479 9.99 3.18 13.62
CA MET A 479 11.17 3.13 12.76
C MET A 479 12.33 2.35 13.40
N SER A 480 12.13 1.78 14.60
CA SER A 480 13.18 1.25 15.48
C SER A 480 13.57 -0.22 15.23
N HIS A 481 13.04 -0.90 14.22
CA HIS A 481 13.22 -2.34 14.03
C HIS A 481 14.67 -2.82 13.75
N ARG A 482 15.68 -1.94 13.79
CA ARG A 482 17.03 -2.28 13.31
C ARG A 482 18.10 -2.48 14.40
N LEU A 483 17.77 -2.45 15.69
CA LEU A 483 18.77 -2.73 16.73
C LEU A 483 18.68 -4.18 17.21
N LYS A 484 19.29 -5.10 16.48
CA LYS A 484 19.66 -6.43 16.99
C LYS A 484 21.02 -6.31 17.69
N GLY A 485 21.01 -5.98 18.98
CA GLY A 485 22.23 -5.95 19.78
C GLY A 485 21.93 -6.09 21.26
N PRO A 486 22.94 -6.42 22.10
CA PRO A 486 22.73 -6.69 23.54
C PRO A 486 22.21 -5.51 24.35
N LEU A 487 22.20 -4.28 23.83
CA LEU A 487 21.80 -3.10 24.56
C LEU A 487 20.37 -2.64 24.31
N ARG A 488 19.59 -3.24 23.40
CA ARG A 488 18.17 -2.92 23.12
C ARG A 488 17.83 -1.41 23.24
N GLY A 489 18.71 -0.55 22.73
CA GLY A 489 18.50 0.89 22.73
C GLY A 489 18.15 1.37 21.33
N GLU A 490 17.30 2.41 21.24
CA GLU A 490 17.02 3.07 19.99
C GLU A 490 18.00 4.24 19.78
N ARG A 491 18.46 4.45 18.56
CA ARG A 491 19.24 5.65 18.27
C ARG A 491 18.35 6.89 18.40
N MET A 492 18.84 7.91 19.09
CA MET A 492 18.11 9.19 19.20
C MET A 492 17.74 9.78 17.83
N HIS A 493 18.61 9.60 16.83
CA HIS A 493 18.30 9.99 15.46
C HIS A 493 17.02 9.35 14.92
N ASN A 494 16.84 8.03 15.14
CA ASN A 494 15.65 7.30 14.68
C ASN A 494 14.40 7.73 15.48
N VAL A 495 14.55 7.94 16.79
CA VAL A 495 13.46 8.45 17.66
C VAL A 495 13.00 9.82 17.19
N VAL A 496 13.96 10.73 16.93
CA VAL A 496 13.67 12.08 16.42
C VAL A 496 13.01 12.02 15.05
N ARG A 497 13.51 11.18 14.13
CA ARG A 497 12.92 11.03 12.80
C ARG A 497 11.51 10.44 12.87
N GLY A 498 11.29 9.44 13.72
CA GLY A 498 9.95 8.88 13.96
C GLY A 498 8.98 9.94 14.50
N TRP A 499 9.42 10.79 15.42
CA TRP A 499 8.64 11.92 15.93
C TRP A 499 8.35 12.95 14.83
N GLN A 500 9.34 13.31 14.00
CA GLN A 500 9.13 14.21 12.86
C GLN A 500 8.11 13.63 11.88
N ALA A 501 8.30 12.38 11.46
CA ALA A 501 7.40 11.71 10.54
C ALA A 501 5.97 11.69 11.06
N LYS A 502 5.78 11.42 12.36
CA LYS A 502 4.46 11.47 13.00
C LYS A 502 3.86 12.88 12.98
N THR A 503 4.66 13.90 13.31
CA THR A 503 4.22 15.30 13.31
C THR A 503 3.85 15.77 11.89
N MET A 504 4.67 15.45 10.90
CA MET A 504 4.44 15.79 9.50
C MET A 504 3.20 15.06 8.93
N TRP A 505 2.95 13.83 9.38
CA TRP A 505 1.71 13.13 9.06
C TRP A 505 0.48 13.83 9.68
N ASP A 506 0.52 14.12 10.98
CA ASP A 506 -0.64 14.68 11.69
C ASP A 506 -1.01 16.09 11.19
N GLU A 507 -0.03 16.89 10.75
CA GLU A 507 -0.24 18.29 10.37
C GLU A 507 -0.39 18.49 8.85
N TYR A 508 0.28 17.67 8.01
CA TYR A 508 0.37 17.88 6.55
C TYR A 508 0.08 16.61 5.74
N GLU A 509 -0.32 15.51 6.38
CA GLU A 509 -0.56 14.20 5.73
C GLU A 509 0.66 13.66 4.95
N MET A 510 1.87 14.07 5.35
CA MET A 510 3.11 13.63 4.67
C MET A 510 3.40 12.17 4.98
N THR A 511 3.76 11.40 3.97
CA THR A 511 4.07 9.97 4.05
C THR A 511 5.51 9.68 3.65
N PRO A 512 6.12 8.59 4.16
CA PRO A 512 7.43 8.14 3.70
C PRO A 512 7.40 7.78 2.22
N LEU A 513 8.37 8.31 1.46
CA LEU A 513 8.56 7.97 0.07
C LEU A 513 9.42 6.70 -0.03
N PHE A 514 9.05 5.80 -0.95
CA PHE A 514 9.81 4.59 -1.19
C PHE A 514 11.15 4.91 -1.89
N VAL A 515 12.25 4.57 -1.23
CA VAL A 515 13.60 4.63 -1.78
C VAL A 515 14.20 3.23 -1.75
N HIS A 516 14.46 2.65 -2.92
CA HIS A 516 15.13 1.37 -3.04
C HIS A 516 16.26 1.48 -4.06
N HIS A 517 17.48 1.50 -3.56
CA HIS A 517 18.70 1.59 -4.37
C HIS A 517 19.78 0.74 -3.74
N GLU A 518 20.30 -0.26 -4.47
CA GLU A 518 21.27 -1.24 -3.95
C GLU A 518 22.58 -0.64 -3.42
N GLN A 519 22.97 0.52 -3.94
CA GLN A 519 24.23 1.20 -3.58
C GLN A 519 24.04 2.30 -2.53
N LEU A 520 22.81 2.54 -2.08
CA LEU A 520 22.53 3.56 -1.09
C LEU A 520 22.56 2.94 0.32
N ALA A 521 23.25 3.61 1.25
CA ALA A 521 23.24 3.18 2.64
C ALA A 521 21.81 3.14 3.19
N LYS A 522 21.48 2.06 3.93
CA LYS A 522 20.13 1.81 4.44
C LYS A 522 19.57 2.92 5.32
N GLU A 523 20.45 3.70 5.97
CA GLU A 523 20.04 4.85 6.77
C GLU A 523 19.34 5.94 5.96
N PHE A 524 19.53 5.98 4.65
CA PHE A 524 18.89 6.96 3.78
C PHE A 524 17.52 6.51 3.24
N GLU A 525 17.18 5.22 3.34
CA GLU A 525 15.92 4.67 2.78
C GLU A 525 14.67 5.28 3.41
N ASP A 526 14.68 5.56 4.72
CA ASP A 526 13.51 6.01 5.47
C ASP A 526 13.55 7.52 5.80
N GLN A 527 14.38 8.29 5.09
CA GLN A 527 14.62 9.70 5.40
C GLN A 527 13.80 10.68 4.55
N VAL A 528 12.95 10.20 3.66
CA VAL A 528 12.20 11.03 2.73
C VAL A 528 10.72 11.00 3.07
N LEU A 529 10.13 12.19 3.28
CA LEU A 529 8.69 12.36 3.46
C LEU A 529 8.12 13.22 2.33
N VAL A 530 6.86 12.98 1.97
CA VAL A 530 6.24 13.67 0.84
C VAL A 530 4.78 14.00 1.12
N THR A 531 4.34 15.20 0.67
CA THR A 531 2.91 15.57 0.69
C THR A 531 2.12 14.76 -0.33
N PRO A 532 0.81 14.49 -0.10
CA PRO A 532 0.00 13.63 -1.00
C PRO A 532 -0.06 14.12 -2.46
N ASN A 533 0.01 15.44 -2.66
CA ASN A 533 -0.13 16.09 -3.97
C ASN A 533 1.18 16.31 -4.73
N TYR A 534 2.30 15.69 -4.32
CA TYR A 534 3.64 15.98 -4.88
C TYR A 534 3.74 15.75 -6.39
N SER A 535 2.94 14.84 -6.96
CA SER A 535 2.98 14.51 -8.39
C SER A 535 2.12 15.41 -9.26
N THR A 536 1.11 16.08 -8.68
CA THR A 536 0.08 16.83 -9.41
C THR A 536 0.05 18.32 -9.08
N ALA A 537 0.81 18.76 -8.07
CA ALA A 537 0.88 20.17 -7.71
C ALA A 537 1.62 20.99 -8.77
N GLN A 538 1.25 22.26 -8.93
CA GLN A 538 1.91 23.18 -9.85
C GLN A 538 3.35 23.46 -9.47
N ALA A 539 3.65 23.58 -8.17
CA ALA A 539 4.97 23.85 -7.64
C ALA A 539 5.39 22.81 -6.59
N LEU A 540 6.61 22.32 -6.69
CA LEU A 540 7.20 21.32 -5.82
C LEU A 540 8.43 21.89 -5.10
N PHE A 541 8.41 21.84 -3.77
CA PHE A 541 9.52 22.27 -2.91
C PHE A 541 10.25 21.07 -2.34
N VAL A 542 11.48 20.84 -2.76
CA VAL A 542 12.35 19.73 -2.30
C VAL A 542 13.40 20.26 -1.35
N VAL A 543 13.35 19.81 -0.10
CA VAL A 543 14.23 20.30 0.98
C VAL A 543 15.18 19.19 1.42
N LEU A 544 16.49 19.41 1.24
CA LEU A 544 17.55 18.53 1.73
C LEU A 544 18.21 19.20 2.94
N HIS A 545 18.05 18.59 4.10
CA HIS A 545 18.49 19.21 5.34
C HIS A 545 19.16 18.25 6.30
N ASP A 546 19.97 18.78 7.19
CA ASP A 546 20.53 18.03 8.31
C ASP A 546 19.41 17.70 9.35
N PRO A 547 19.59 16.65 10.18
CA PRO A 547 18.65 16.33 11.25
C PRO A 547 18.43 17.52 12.19
N PRO A 548 17.25 17.61 12.85
CA PRO A 548 16.97 18.63 13.85
C PRO A 548 18.03 18.70 14.94
N GLU A 549 18.31 19.90 15.39
CA GLU A 549 19.30 20.12 16.44
C GLU A 549 18.75 19.81 17.82
N VAL A 550 19.57 19.13 18.62
CA VAL A 550 19.31 18.87 20.02
C VAL A 550 20.15 19.83 20.85
N LEU A 551 19.49 20.82 21.45
CA LEU A 551 20.12 21.78 22.36
C LEU A 551 20.03 21.21 23.79
N ALA A 552 21.15 21.15 24.48
CA ALA A 552 21.23 20.64 25.85
C ALA A 552 21.96 21.59 26.79
N SER A 553 21.39 21.83 27.95
CA SER A 553 22.07 22.58 29.02
C SER A 553 22.69 21.58 30.01
N PRO A 554 24.01 21.55 30.18
CA PRO A 554 24.66 20.70 31.19
C PRO A 554 24.19 21.06 32.60
N ASP A 555 24.00 20.05 33.44
CA ASP A 555 23.77 20.28 34.89
C ASP A 555 24.93 21.06 35.51
N PRO A 556 24.68 22.18 36.16
CA PRO A 556 25.76 23.07 36.66
C PRO A 556 26.69 22.41 37.68
N ARG A 557 26.26 21.34 38.37
CA ARG A 557 27.04 20.65 39.40
C ARG A 557 27.80 19.43 38.86
N THR A 558 27.22 18.71 37.92
CA THR A 558 27.77 17.44 37.41
C THR A 558 28.38 17.53 36.04
N GLY A 559 28.10 18.59 35.28
CA GLY A 559 28.48 18.77 33.88
C GLY A 559 27.81 17.77 32.92
N LYS A 560 26.88 16.97 33.42
CA LYS A 560 26.19 15.95 32.59
C LYS A 560 25.03 16.55 31.83
N ILE A 561 24.86 16.08 30.62
CA ILE A 561 23.69 16.38 29.80
C ILE A 561 22.62 15.35 30.21
N GLU A 562 21.46 15.84 30.60
CA GLU A 562 20.32 15.03 31.01
C GLU A 562 19.09 15.33 30.13
N LEU A 563 18.27 14.33 29.90
CA LEU A 563 17.14 14.43 28.94
C LEU A 563 16.16 15.56 29.28
N HIS A 564 15.94 15.86 30.56
CA HIS A 564 15.02 16.90 31.01
C HIS A 564 15.55 18.34 30.77
N ASN A 565 16.83 18.49 30.46
CA ASN A 565 17.49 19.75 30.08
C ASN A 565 17.88 19.77 28.61
N THR A 566 17.12 19.10 27.79
CA THR A 566 17.39 18.93 26.36
C THR A 566 16.16 19.36 25.56
N TRP A 567 16.38 20.18 24.54
CA TRP A 567 15.35 20.69 23.65
C TRP A 567 15.63 20.23 22.23
N LEU A 568 14.59 19.82 21.51
CA LEU A 568 14.64 19.53 20.09
C LEU A 568 14.16 20.75 19.30
N THR A 569 14.97 21.25 18.40
CA THR A 569 14.66 22.41 17.56
C THR A 569 14.63 22.00 16.11
N ASP A 570 13.42 22.00 15.51
CA ASP A 570 13.20 21.69 14.10
C ASP A 570 12.77 22.95 13.34
N ILE A 571 13.75 23.67 12.80
CA ILE A 571 13.51 24.90 12.05
C ILE A 571 13.01 24.59 10.65
N VAL A 572 13.42 23.47 10.06
CA VAL A 572 13.01 23.09 8.70
C VAL A 572 11.50 22.85 8.65
N LYS A 573 10.90 22.35 9.73
CA LYS A 573 9.45 22.24 9.85
C LYS A 573 8.73 23.57 9.56
N THR A 574 9.34 24.71 9.91
CA THR A 574 8.75 26.03 9.63
C THR A 574 8.73 26.37 8.13
N TYR A 575 9.66 25.83 7.36
CA TYR A 575 9.69 25.91 5.89
C TYR A 575 8.61 25.03 5.28
N VAL A 576 8.49 23.79 5.77
CA VAL A 576 7.41 22.87 5.35
C VAL A 576 6.04 23.47 5.62
N ASP A 577 5.85 24.03 6.83
CA ASP A 577 4.59 24.71 7.23
C ASP A 577 4.24 25.87 6.29
N THR A 578 5.23 26.70 5.96
CA THR A 578 5.01 27.85 5.06
C THR A 578 4.73 27.36 3.64
N ALA A 579 5.51 26.40 3.11
CA ALA A 579 5.31 25.83 1.77
C ALA A 579 3.90 25.21 1.64
N TYR A 580 3.48 24.45 2.63
CA TYR A 580 2.15 23.82 2.64
C TYR A 580 1.02 24.88 2.67
N LYS A 581 1.16 25.93 3.48
CA LYS A 581 0.18 27.05 3.56
C LYS A 581 0.07 27.83 2.26
N GLU A 582 1.18 27.98 1.54
CA GLU A 582 1.23 28.65 0.23
C GLU A 582 0.83 27.73 -0.93
N GLY A 583 0.45 26.49 -0.64
CA GLY A 583 -0.07 25.52 -1.62
C GLY A 583 1.02 24.81 -2.44
N LEU A 584 2.28 24.85 -2.01
CA LEU A 584 3.35 24.05 -2.63
C LEU A 584 3.30 22.62 -2.12
N ALA A 585 3.56 21.67 -3.00
CA ALA A 585 3.86 20.31 -2.57
C ALA A 585 5.29 20.23 -2.01
N VAL A 586 5.54 19.31 -1.08
CA VAL A 586 6.83 19.23 -0.40
C VAL A 586 7.40 17.81 -0.47
N ILE A 587 8.69 17.69 -0.77
CA ILE A 587 9.53 16.52 -0.51
C ILE A 587 10.58 16.91 0.53
N ASP A 588 10.44 16.36 1.73
CA ASP A 588 11.34 16.57 2.86
C ASP A 588 12.38 15.45 2.93
N VAL A 589 13.66 15.78 2.80
CA VAL A 589 14.78 14.85 2.75
C VAL A 589 15.74 15.14 3.91
N ASN A 590 15.65 14.31 4.95
CA ASN A 590 16.55 14.39 6.10
C ASN A 590 17.84 13.62 5.80
N LEU A 591 19.01 14.29 5.91
CA LEU A 591 20.32 13.70 5.61
C LEU A 591 21.01 13.26 6.93
N PRO A 592 21.13 11.95 7.22
CA PRO A 592 21.77 11.47 8.44
C PRO A 592 23.17 12.06 8.64
N LYS A 593 23.47 12.51 9.85
CA LYS A 593 24.78 13.12 10.17
C LYS A 593 25.90 12.07 10.20
N TYR A 594 25.57 10.85 10.61
CA TYR A 594 26.49 9.73 10.69
C TYR A 594 25.90 8.54 9.93
N VAL A 595 26.69 7.95 9.05
CA VAL A 595 26.36 6.72 8.32
C VAL A 595 27.19 5.60 8.92
N THR A 596 26.54 4.52 9.34
CA THR A 596 27.23 3.33 9.82
C THR A 596 27.15 2.26 8.75
N ASP A 597 28.30 1.81 8.27
CA ASP A 597 28.39 0.60 7.47
C ASP A 597 28.05 -0.60 8.37
N TYR A 598 26.93 -1.27 8.06
CA TYR A 598 26.60 -2.55 8.66
C TYR A 598 27.28 -3.64 7.84
N ASP A 599 28.51 -3.97 8.18
CA ASP A 599 29.08 -5.26 7.83
C ASP A 599 28.51 -6.29 8.84
N GLU A 600 27.66 -7.22 8.39
CA GLU A 600 26.99 -8.20 9.29
C GLU A 600 27.99 -9.07 10.04
N ASP A 601 29.24 -9.15 9.59
CA ASP A 601 30.33 -9.95 10.17
C ASP A 601 31.32 -9.16 11.06
N SER A 602 31.26 -7.81 11.08
CA SER A 602 32.18 -7.03 11.91
C SER A 602 31.53 -6.56 13.21
N GLN A 603 32.12 -6.92 14.34
CA GLN A 603 31.68 -6.48 15.68
C GLN A 603 32.09 -5.02 16.01
N GLU A 604 32.76 -4.32 15.13
CA GLU A 604 33.22 -2.95 15.34
C GLU A 604 32.51 -1.99 14.37
N HIS A 605 31.56 -1.22 14.90
CA HIS A 605 30.88 -0.14 14.17
C HIS A 605 31.76 1.10 14.21
N GLN A 606 32.43 1.43 13.13
CA GLN A 606 33.08 2.74 12.98
C GLN A 606 32.15 3.67 12.20
N PRO A 607 31.71 4.78 12.79
CA PRO A 607 30.94 5.78 12.06
C PRO A 607 31.83 6.43 10.99
N ASN A 608 31.39 6.45 9.73
CA ASN A 608 32.09 7.19 8.69
C ASN A 608 31.63 8.65 8.74
N GLU A 609 32.47 9.51 9.32
CA GLU A 609 32.23 10.95 9.51
C GLU A 609 32.69 11.81 8.32
N SER A 610 33.19 11.19 7.26
CA SER A 610 33.75 11.95 6.12
C SER A 610 32.64 12.73 5.41
N THR A 611 32.81 14.04 5.33
CA THR A 611 31.92 14.95 4.61
C THR A 611 31.78 14.55 3.14
N ASP A 612 32.84 14.05 2.52
CA ASP A 612 32.83 13.59 1.13
C ASP A 612 31.93 12.36 0.95
N TYR A 613 31.91 11.42 1.91
CA TYR A 613 31.06 10.26 1.89
C TYR A 613 29.57 10.65 2.01
N ARG A 614 29.24 11.53 2.96
CA ARG A 614 27.86 12.04 3.11
C ARG A 614 27.36 12.74 1.84
N VAL A 615 28.18 13.58 1.23
CA VAL A 615 27.84 14.27 -0.03
C VAL A 615 27.62 13.26 -1.16
N LYS A 616 28.40 12.18 -1.22
CA LYS A 616 28.24 11.11 -2.20
C LYS A 616 26.89 10.41 -2.03
N GLU A 617 26.59 9.94 -0.83
CA GLU A 617 25.32 9.25 -0.51
C GLU A 617 24.10 10.18 -0.73
N ALA A 618 24.17 11.41 -0.25
CA ALA A 618 23.12 12.41 -0.49
C ALA A 618 22.92 12.71 -2.00
N SER A 619 24.00 12.69 -2.79
CA SER A 619 23.94 12.89 -4.25
C SER A 619 23.27 11.71 -4.95
N GLN A 620 23.54 10.48 -4.51
CA GLN A 620 22.87 9.27 -5.03
C GLN A 620 21.38 9.28 -4.67
N LEU A 621 21.04 9.62 -3.42
CA LEU A 621 19.66 9.76 -2.99
C LEU A 621 18.90 10.81 -3.80
N LEU A 622 19.46 12.02 -3.93
CA LEU A 622 18.83 13.10 -4.67
C LEU A 622 18.67 12.76 -6.16
N LYS A 623 19.65 12.09 -6.76
CA LYS A 623 19.52 11.62 -8.14
C LYS A 623 18.41 10.59 -8.28
N TYR A 624 18.32 9.65 -7.36
CA TYR A 624 17.23 8.67 -7.35
C TYR A 624 15.86 9.35 -7.22
N LEU A 625 15.72 10.32 -6.30
CA LEU A 625 14.48 11.09 -6.14
C LEU A 625 14.15 11.91 -7.39
N TRP A 626 15.15 12.49 -8.01
CA TRP A 626 14.98 13.24 -9.25
C TRP A 626 14.44 12.37 -10.38
N ASP A 627 15.10 11.25 -10.66
CA ASP A 627 14.79 10.38 -11.79
C ASP A 627 13.42 9.66 -11.60
N ASN A 628 13.03 9.33 -10.36
CA ASN A 628 11.86 8.50 -10.10
C ASN A 628 10.62 9.27 -9.62
N TYR A 629 10.79 10.50 -9.13
CA TYR A 629 9.69 11.26 -8.53
C TYR A 629 9.58 12.69 -9.03
N VAL A 630 10.68 13.46 -9.05
CA VAL A 630 10.64 14.89 -9.37
C VAL A 630 10.48 15.13 -10.88
N GLU A 631 11.27 14.46 -11.71
CA GLU A 631 11.20 14.63 -13.17
C GLU A 631 9.88 14.11 -13.76
N LEU A 632 9.29 13.08 -13.13
CA LEU A 632 8.04 12.46 -13.55
C LEU A 632 6.80 13.22 -13.05
N SER A 633 6.96 14.20 -12.14
CA SER A 633 5.85 15.02 -11.66
C SER A 633 5.33 15.99 -12.73
N GLU A 634 4.06 16.35 -12.60
CA GLU A 634 3.41 17.35 -13.47
C GLU A 634 3.79 18.81 -13.09
N CYS A 635 4.63 18.98 -12.06
CA CYS A 635 5.03 20.29 -11.57
C CYS A 635 5.71 21.12 -12.65
N THR A 636 5.28 22.38 -12.81
CA THR A 636 5.91 23.36 -13.68
C THR A 636 7.05 24.09 -13.00
N HIS A 637 7.01 24.19 -11.64
CA HIS A 637 8.03 24.82 -10.82
C HIS A 637 8.61 23.82 -9.86
N VAL A 638 9.95 23.73 -9.83
CA VAL A 638 10.69 22.90 -8.88
C VAL A 638 11.65 23.79 -8.10
N TYR A 639 11.55 23.77 -6.79
CA TYR A 639 12.39 24.53 -5.89
C TYR A 639 13.26 23.58 -5.07
N LEU A 640 14.57 23.60 -5.27
CA LEU A 640 15.52 22.79 -4.53
C LEU A 640 16.16 23.62 -3.42
N MET A 641 15.97 23.23 -2.17
CA MET A 641 16.64 23.84 -1.03
C MET A 641 17.60 22.84 -0.39
N GLY A 642 18.86 23.25 -0.12
CA GLY A 642 19.84 22.38 0.52
C GLY A 642 20.64 23.08 1.60
N THR A 643 20.81 22.43 2.78
CA THR A 643 21.72 22.85 3.82
C THR A 643 23.03 22.06 3.74
N ASN A 644 24.18 22.70 3.94
CA ASN A 644 25.52 22.06 3.99
C ASN A 644 25.69 20.86 3.01
N THR A 645 25.50 19.63 3.48
CA THR A 645 25.60 18.40 2.66
C THR A 645 24.63 18.41 1.48
N GLY A 646 23.41 18.92 1.69
CA GLY A 646 22.39 19.06 0.66
C GLY A 646 22.80 20.00 -0.47
N HIS A 647 23.53 21.10 -0.16
CA HIS A 647 24.13 21.97 -1.18
C HIS A 647 25.04 21.18 -2.12
N GLY A 648 25.93 20.33 -1.56
CA GLY A 648 26.83 19.48 -2.34
C GLY A 648 26.08 18.49 -3.24
N ALA A 649 25.02 17.88 -2.73
CA ALA A 649 24.19 16.96 -3.49
C ALA A 649 23.50 17.64 -4.67
N ILE A 650 22.94 18.83 -4.47
CA ILE A 650 22.31 19.64 -5.53
C ILE A 650 23.32 19.99 -6.63
N ILE A 651 24.50 20.47 -6.25
CA ILE A 651 25.56 20.80 -7.24
C ILE A 651 25.96 19.57 -8.06
N ASN A 652 26.07 18.40 -7.44
CA ASN A 652 26.40 17.17 -8.15
C ASN A 652 25.27 16.73 -9.08
N LEU A 653 23.99 16.87 -8.67
CA LEU A 653 22.85 16.61 -9.53
C LEU A 653 22.90 17.49 -10.79
N LEU A 654 23.11 18.81 -10.64
CA LEU A 654 23.16 19.76 -11.75
C LEU A 654 24.30 19.45 -12.71
N LYS A 655 25.48 19.09 -12.21
CA LYS A 655 26.66 18.77 -13.03
C LYS A 655 26.47 17.48 -13.82
N ASN A 656 25.88 16.46 -13.21
CA ASN A 656 25.71 15.14 -13.82
C ASN A 656 24.56 15.08 -14.83
N ASN A 657 23.59 16.00 -14.74
CA ASN A 657 22.42 16.07 -15.63
C ASN A 657 22.36 17.40 -16.41
N GLN A 658 23.51 18.01 -16.71
CA GLN A 658 23.63 19.32 -17.31
C GLN A 658 22.78 19.50 -18.57
N GLU A 659 22.77 18.52 -19.48
CA GLU A 659 22.00 18.60 -20.72
C GLU A 659 20.49 18.70 -20.47
N THR A 660 19.99 17.97 -19.51
CA THR A 660 18.57 17.99 -19.12
C THR A 660 18.18 19.35 -18.55
N PHE A 661 19.02 19.90 -17.63
CA PHE A 661 18.72 21.18 -17.00
C PHE A 661 18.80 22.34 -17.96
N LEU A 662 19.77 22.39 -18.86
CA LEU A 662 19.91 23.46 -19.84
C LEU A 662 18.81 23.43 -20.93
N LYS A 663 18.23 22.26 -21.21
CA LYS A 663 17.16 22.11 -22.19
C LYS A 663 15.77 22.29 -21.59
N LYS A 664 15.47 21.63 -20.47
CA LYS A 664 14.10 21.58 -19.91
C LYS A 664 13.78 22.73 -18.92
N TYR A 665 14.81 23.34 -18.33
CA TYR A 665 14.67 24.36 -17.29
C TYR A 665 15.32 25.68 -17.70
N ASN A 666 15.11 26.05 -18.96
CA ASN A 666 15.66 27.31 -19.50
C ASN A 666 14.57 28.38 -19.48
N ASP A 667 14.77 29.46 -18.75
CA ASP A 667 13.84 30.59 -18.57
C ASP A 667 13.45 31.30 -19.89
N ARG A 668 14.03 30.91 -21.02
CA ARG A 668 13.85 31.58 -22.34
C ARG A 668 12.77 30.98 -23.22
N GLU A 669 12.25 29.82 -22.86
CA GLU A 669 11.18 29.16 -23.61
C GLU A 669 9.94 29.06 -22.71
N GLU A 670 8.78 29.50 -23.19
CA GLU A 670 7.52 29.63 -22.45
C GLU A 670 6.96 28.30 -21.93
N ASP A 671 7.29 27.18 -22.58
CA ASP A 671 6.83 25.84 -22.24
C ASP A 671 7.77 25.07 -21.27
N ASN A 672 8.88 25.69 -20.86
CA ASN A 672 9.87 25.01 -20.02
C ASN A 672 9.50 25.06 -18.53
N LYS A 673 9.76 23.96 -17.83
CA LYS A 673 9.70 23.91 -16.36
C LYS A 673 10.69 24.90 -15.77
N ARG A 674 10.34 25.51 -14.64
CA ARG A 674 11.22 26.41 -13.91
C ARG A 674 11.92 25.70 -12.75
N LEU A 675 13.17 26.04 -12.49
CA LEU A 675 13.95 25.50 -11.38
C LEU A 675 14.70 26.61 -10.67
N LYS A 676 14.48 26.74 -9.35
CA LYS A 676 15.29 27.61 -8.47
C LYS A 676 16.03 26.78 -7.42
N VAL A 677 17.22 27.22 -7.08
CA VAL A 677 18.09 26.58 -6.10
C VAL A 677 18.38 27.52 -4.94
N ILE A 678 18.07 27.09 -3.74
CA ILE A 678 18.37 27.81 -2.50
C ILE A 678 19.37 26.99 -1.70
N SER A 679 20.44 27.57 -1.25
CA SER A 679 21.45 26.89 -0.45
C SER A 679 21.83 27.67 0.79
N PHE A 680 21.97 26.96 1.92
CA PHE A 680 22.49 27.49 3.17
C PHE A 680 23.78 26.76 3.49
N VAL A 681 24.88 27.52 3.63
CA VAL A 681 26.21 26.96 3.81
C VAL A 681 26.88 27.61 5.03
N GLU A 682 27.17 26.77 6.02
CA GLU A 682 27.82 27.23 7.27
C GLU A 682 29.33 27.18 7.18
N ASP A 683 29.90 25.98 7.23
CA ASP A 683 31.36 25.76 7.30
C ASP A 683 31.91 24.83 6.21
N VAL A 684 31.02 24.21 5.43
CA VAL A 684 31.47 23.31 4.35
C VAL A 684 31.98 24.10 3.12
N PRO A 685 32.99 23.60 2.39
CA PRO A 685 33.48 24.29 1.21
C PRO A 685 32.39 24.49 0.13
N LEU A 686 32.30 25.73 -0.40
CA LEU A 686 31.38 26.01 -1.52
C LEU A 686 31.82 25.22 -2.75
N MET A 687 30.88 24.40 -3.25
CA MET A 687 31.10 23.60 -4.44
C MET A 687 30.90 24.42 -5.73
N SER A 688 31.77 24.19 -6.72
CA SER A 688 31.68 24.87 -8.00
C SER A 688 30.75 24.12 -8.96
N CYS A 689 29.70 24.79 -9.44
CA CYS A 689 28.83 24.29 -10.51
C CYS A 689 29.44 24.63 -11.89
N LYS A 690 30.42 23.83 -12.31
CA LYS A 690 31.06 23.89 -13.63
C LYS A 690 30.77 22.63 -14.42
N SER A 691 30.63 22.77 -15.74
CA SER A 691 30.55 21.63 -16.64
C SER A 691 31.76 20.70 -16.48
N LEU A 692 31.49 19.40 -16.54
CA LEU A 692 32.52 18.35 -16.55
C LEU A 692 33.14 18.18 -17.94
N VAL A 693 32.50 18.71 -18.98
CA VAL A 693 32.89 18.55 -20.38
C VAL A 693 33.24 19.92 -20.94
N ASN A 694 34.42 20.05 -21.54
CA ASN A 694 34.90 21.13 -22.41
C ASN A 694 34.91 22.57 -21.85
N GLY A 695 34.91 22.79 -20.55
CA GLY A 695 35.07 24.14 -19.97
C GLY A 695 33.95 25.14 -20.31
N ASP A 696 32.81 24.66 -20.72
CA ASP A 696 31.63 25.45 -20.99
C ASP A 696 31.13 26.16 -19.73
N GLU A 697 30.91 27.46 -19.82
CA GLU A 697 30.44 28.30 -18.69
C GLU A 697 28.90 28.42 -18.68
N GLU A 698 28.18 27.78 -19.60
CA GLU A 698 26.72 27.90 -19.73
C GLU A 698 26.00 27.43 -18.46
N LEU A 699 26.38 26.27 -17.91
CA LEU A 699 25.82 25.78 -16.65
C LEU A 699 26.12 26.76 -15.49
N ALA A 700 27.31 27.34 -15.43
CA ALA A 700 27.65 28.30 -14.39
C ALA A 700 26.83 29.61 -14.51
N HIS A 701 26.52 30.05 -15.75
CA HIS A 701 25.66 31.19 -16.00
C HIS A 701 24.22 30.92 -15.63
N TRP A 702 23.72 29.71 -15.99
CA TRP A 702 22.36 29.26 -15.63
C TRP A 702 22.23 29.18 -14.10
N TYR A 703 23.18 28.53 -13.44
CA TYR A 703 23.17 28.37 -11.98
C TYR A 703 23.20 29.72 -11.27
N HIS A 704 24.03 30.67 -11.75
CA HIS A 704 24.07 32.01 -11.17
C HIS A 704 22.75 32.78 -11.24
N ARG A 705 21.99 32.61 -12.33
CA ARG A 705 20.65 33.26 -12.47
C ARG A 705 19.58 32.61 -11.63
N ASN A 706 19.69 31.30 -11.44
CA ASN A 706 18.63 30.49 -10.82
C ASN A 706 18.97 30.03 -9.41
N SER A 707 19.95 30.63 -8.75
CA SER A 707 20.33 30.23 -7.39
C SER A 707 20.53 31.40 -6.43
N LEU A 708 20.17 31.17 -5.17
CA LEU A 708 20.52 31.98 -4.03
C LEU A 708 21.35 31.12 -3.06
N VAL A 709 22.59 31.53 -2.77
CA VAL A 709 23.49 30.80 -1.87
C VAL A 709 23.81 31.69 -0.65
N LEU A 710 23.16 31.39 0.46
CA LEU A 710 23.32 32.09 1.73
C LEU A 710 24.48 31.45 2.50
N VAL A 711 25.46 32.23 2.86
CA VAL A 711 26.74 31.73 3.42
C VAL A 711 27.03 32.45 4.74
N GLY A 712 27.41 31.66 5.75
CA GLY A 712 27.73 32.19 7.09
C GLY A 712 28.75 33.31 7.07
N SER A 713 28.65 34.28 7.96
CA SER A 713 29.45 35.50 7.98
C SER A 713 30.96 35.25 8.15
N GLU A 714 31.37 34.18 8.81
CA GLU A 714 32.77 33.79 9.07
C GLU A 714 33.33 32.76 8.08
N HIS A 715 32.54 32.34 7.09
CA HIS A 715 32.95 31.32 6.13
C HIS A 715 34.23 31.72 5.35
N ALA A 716 35.09 30.75 5.13
CA ALA A 716 36.39 30.92 4.45
C ALA A 716 36.29 31.53 3.04
N TYR A 717 35.17 31.44 2.37
CA TYR A 717 34.89 32.07 1.08
C TYR A 717 35.13 33.58 1.14
N PHE A 718 34.69 34.28 2.21
CA PHE A 718 34.82 35.73 2.34
C PHE A 718 36.23 36.18 2.67
N ALA A 719 37.09 35.30 3.22
CA ALA A 719 38.49 35.57 3.42
C ALA A 719 39.33 35.36 2.14
N SER A 720 38.76 34.75 1.12
CA SER A 720 39.42 34.40 -0.14
C SER A 720 39.35 35.51 -1.19
N ASP A 721 40.22 35.44 -2.23
CA ASP A 721 40.16 36.32 -3.40
C ASP A 721 38.86 36.16 -4.22
N PHE A 722 38.08 35.11 -4.00
CA PHE A 722 36.79 34.89 -4.67
C PHE A 722 35.70 35.88 -4.19
N ALA A 723 35.76 36.31 -2.95
CA ALA A 723 34.83 37.33 -2.41
C ALA A 723 35.06 38.71 -3.07
N ARG A 724 36.29 39.00 -3.47
CA ARG A 724 36.65 40.28 -4.17
C ARG A 724 36.22 40.29 -5.63
N LYS A 725 36.13 39.11 -6.26
CA LYS A 725 35.68 38.92 -7.65
C LYS A 725 34.74 37.70 -7.71
N PRO A 726 33.42 37.87 -7.38
CA PRO A 726 32.45 36.77 -7.40
C PRO A 726 32.49 36.02 -8.72
N LYS A 727 32.59 34.71 -8.64
CA LYS A 727 32.59 33.84 -9.83
C LYS A 727 31.21 33.18 -9.94
N ARG A 728 30.58 33.31 -11.09
CA ARG A 728 29.20 32.77 -11.42
C ARG A 728 29.05 31.29 -11.10
N ARG A 729 30.12 30.51 -11.15
CA ARG A 729 30.11 29.07 -10.85
C ARG A 729 29.71 28.70 -9.40
N PHE A 730 29.71 29.68 -8.49
CA PHE A 730 29.28 29.49 -7.10
C PHE A 730 27.84 29.94 -6.86
N GLY A 731 27.13 30.36 -7.91
CA GLY A 731 25.81 30.93 -7.80
C GLY A 731 25.79 32.38 -7.38
N GLN A 732 24.63 32.88 -6.94
CA GLN A 732 24.44 34.19 -6.37
C GLN A 732 24.70 34.09 -4.87
N VAL A 733 25.97 34.34 -4.48
CA VAL A 733 26.42 34.22 -3.10
C VAL A 733 26.05 35.47 -2.31
N VAL A 734 25.31 35.32 -1.23
CA VAL A 734 24.92 36.36 -0.30
C VAL A 734 25.49 36.03 1.09
N LYS A 735 26.10 37.02 1.74
CA LYS A 735 26.63 36.90 3.09
C LYS A 735 25.47 37.02 4.08
N SER A 736 25.29 36.02 4.94
CA SER A 736 24.36 36.12 6.08
C SER A 736 25.01 36.88 7.24
N ASP A 737 24.21 37.48 8.09
CA ASP A 737 24.69 38.08 9.35
C ASP A 737 24.89 37.01 10.43
N SER A 738 24.29 35.83 10.26
CA SER A 738 24.41 34.68 11.17
C SER A 738 25.43 33.66 10.66
N ASN A 739 25.96 32.83 11.56
CA ASN A 739 26.95 31.81 11.22
C ASN A 739 26.37 30.38 11.20
N THR A 740 25.41 30.09 12.05
CA THR A 740 24.85 28.73 12.15
C THR A 740 23.70 28.51 11.16
N ILE A 741 23.53 27.28 10.67
CA ILE A 741 22.41 26.91 9.78
C ILE A 741 21.07 27.28 10.40
N THR A 742 20.87 26.99 11.69
CA THR A 742 19.62 27.24 12.40
C THR A 742 19.26 28.73 12.39
N GLU A 743 20.22 29.60 12.70
CA GLU A 743 19.99 31.04 12.69
C GLU A 743 19.79 31.59 11.27
N MET A 744 20.56 31.11 10.28
CA MET A 744 20.41 31.52 8.89
C MET A 744 19.03 31.13 8.34
N LEU A 745 18.54 29.93 8.65
CA LEU A 745 17.18 29.47 8.26
C LEU A 745 16.12 30.38 8.87
N LEU A 746 16.23 30.74 10.15
CA LEU A 746 15.28 31.66 10.82
C LEU A 746 15.30 33.05 10.20
N GLN A 747 16.50 33.61 9.95
CA GLN A 747 16.68 34.96 9.47
C GLN A 747 16.14 35.16 8.04
N HIS A 748 16.35 34.18 7.16
CA HIS A 748 16.12 34.34 5.72
C HIS A 748 14.84 33.66 5.22
N LYS A 749 14.03 33.07 6.10
CA LYS A 749 12.83 32.31 5.70
C LYS A 749 11.88 33.13 4.83
N ASP A 750 11.50 34.32 5.28
CA ASP A 750 10.50 35.13 4.59
C ASP A 750 11.02 35.62 3.23
N ALA A 751 12.30 36.01 3.15
CA ALA A 751 12.94 36.41 1.87
C ALA A 751 13.05 35.25 0.87
N VAL A 752 13.28 34.05 1.37
CA VAL A 752 13.27 32.83 0.51
C VAL A 752 11.89 32.61 -0.09
N PHE A 753 10.84 32.64 0.72
CA PHE A 753 9.47 32.42 0.20
C PHE A 753 9.00 33.56 -0.68
N GLU A 754 9.38 34.82 -0.42
CA GLU A 754 9.12 35.94 -1.32
C GLU A 754 9.66 35.66 -2.72
N ILE A 755 10.93 35.24 -2.84
CA ILE A 755 11.53 34.88 -4.15
C ILE A 755 10.82 33.72 -4.83
N LEU A 756 10.41 32.68 -4.09
CA LEU A 756 9.73 31.51 -4.68
C LEU A 756 8.31 31.84 -5.15
N LEU A 757 7.60 32.65 -4.40
CA LEU A 757 6.24 33.05 -4.72
C LEU A 757 6.19 34.09 -5.85
N GLU A 758 7.14 35.04 -5.90
CA GLU A 758 7.29 35.97 -7.03
C GLU A 758 7.55 35.24 -8.33
N ASP A 759 8.42 34.22 -8.35
CA ASP A 759 8.70 33.37 -9.54
C ASP A 759 7.43 32.66 -10.03
N ALA A 760 6.60 32.14 -9.11
CA ALA A 760 5.33 31.50 -9.44
C ALA A 760 4.27 32.49 -9.96
N GLU A 761 4.22 33.70 -9.41
CA GLU A 761 3.28 34.75 -9.82
C GLU A 761 3.64 35.37 -11.18
N GLU A 762 4.93 35.62 -11.43
CA GLU A 762 5.42 36.07 -12.74
C GLU A 762 5.03 35.09 -13.85
N TRP A 763 5.17 33.79 -13.63
CA TRP A 763 4.78 32.77 -14.61
C TRP A 763 3.26 32.77 -14.85
N ARG A 764 2.43 32.85 -13.79
CA ARG A 764 0.96 32.93 -13.94
C ARG A 764 0.54 34.15 -14.74
N SER A 765 1.18 35.29 -14.50
CA SER A 765 0.89 36.55 -15.18
C SER A 765 1.24 36.48 -16.68
N ALA A 766 2.40 35.86 -17.01
CA ALA A 766 2.82 35.65 -18.39
C ALA A 766 1.87 34.70 -19.16
N GLN A 767 1.33 33.66 -18.53
CA GLN A 767 0.33 32.76 -19.13
C GLN A 767 -1.01 33.49 -19.40
N HIS A 768 -1.42 34.43 -18.55
CA HIS A 768 -2.64 35.22 -18.76
C HIS A 768 -2.52 36.24 -19.89
N GLU A 769 -1.35 36.80 -20.12
CA GLU A 769 -1.12 37.73 -21.23
C GLU A 769 -1.12 37.02 -22.60
N ASN A 770 -0.63 35.77 -22.66
CA ASN A 770 -0.60 34.99 -23.89
C ASN A 770 -1.93 34.25 -24.20
N GLY A 771 -2.82 34.07 -23.23
CA GLY A 771 -4.12 33.41 -23.35
C GLY A 771 -5.30 34.32 -23.69
N ALA A 772 -5.06 35.61 -23.93
CA ALA A 772 -6.14 36.58 -24.15
C ALA A 772 -6.83 36.54 -25.55
N ASP A 773 -6.36 35.69 -26.45
CA ASP A 773 -6.89 35.57 -27.81
C ASP A 773 -7.78 34.34 -28.08
N GLU A 774 -8.03 33.46 -27.10
CA GLU A 774 -9.02 32.39 -27.24
C GLU A 774 -10.04 32.42 -26.08
N MET A 775 -11.10 33.23 -26.26
CA MET A 775 -12.29 33.15 -25.40
C MET A 775 -13.22 32.04 -25.89
N ASP A 776 -13.36 30.97 -25.12
CA ASP A 776 -14.66 30.36 -24.87
C ASP A 776 -14.67 29.63 -23.49
N ALA A 777 -15.71 29.97 -22.79
CA ALA A 777 -16.18 29.66 -21.43
C ALA A 777 -15.67 28.39 -20.76
N VAL A 778 -14.94 28.56 -19.66
CA VAL A 778 -14.68 27.52 -18.65
C VAL A 778 -15.44 27.86 -17.36
N PRO A 779 -16.15 26.93 -16.72
CA PRO A 779 -16.87 27.17 -15.47
C PRO A 779 -15.92 27.41 -14.31
N SER A 780 -16.28 28.37 -13.47
CA SER A 780 -15.53 28.82 -12.29
C SER A 780 -15.19 27.65 -11.32
N PRO A 781 -13.99 27.67 -10.72
CA PRO A 781 -13.63 26.67 -9.71
C PRO A 781 -14.43 26.87 -8.43
N PRO A 782 -14.62 25.83 -7.60
CA PRO A 782 -15.36 25.89 -6.36
C PRO A 782 -14.66 26.81 -5.35
N ALA A 783 -15.46 27.63 -4.67
CA ALA A 783 -15.03 28.66 -3.72
C ALA A 783 -14.19 28.06 -2.57
N SER A 784 -13.04 28.69 -2.33
CA SER A 784 -12.18 28.48 -1.17
C SER A 784 -12.94 28.58 0.16
N PRO A 785 -12.58 27.84 1.21
CA PRO A 785 -13.25 27.93 2.50
C PRO A 785 -13.07 29.30 3.12
N ARG A 786 -14.17 29.83 3.65
CA ARG A 786 -14.28 31.16 4.24
C ARG A 786 -13.27 31.36 5.39
N LYS A 787 -12.46 32.38 5.29
CA LYS A 787 -11.64 32.91 6.38
C LYS A 787 -12.51 33.22 7.61
N LEU A 788 -12.15 32.68 8.75
CA LEU A 788 -12.63 33.11 10.06
C LEU A 788 -11.96 34.43 10.40
N PRO A 789 -12.67 35.37 11.08
CA PRO A 789 -12.15 36.71 11.31
C PRO A 789 -11.01 36.72 12.34
N SER A 790 -9.92 37.37 11.99
CA SER A 790 -8.78 37.64 12.86
C SER A 790 -9.19 38.63 13.96
N VAL A 791 -9.07 38.20 15.20
CA VAL A 791 -9.09 39.11 16.37
C VAL A 791 -7.66 39.59 16.62
N GLY A 792 -7.44 40.87 16.44
CA GLY A 792 -6.15 41.51 16.69
C GLY A 792 -5.85 41.56 18.20
N LEU A 793 -4.63 41.22 18.56
CA LEU A 793 -4.04 41.48 19.86
C LEU A 793 -2.65 42.12 19.68
N SER A 794 -2.50 43.33 20.18
CA SER A 794 -1.24 44.04 20.25
C SER A 794 -0.29 43.44 21.30
N PRO A 795 1.03 43.66 21.18
CA PRO A 795 2.00 43.00 22.04
C PRO A 795 2.29 43.83 23.29
N THR A 796 2.14 43.27 24.49
CA THR A 796 2.89 43.67 25.67
C THR A 796 3.10 42.51 26.64
N SER A 797 4.39 42.40 27.03
CA SER A 797 4.97 41.89 28.29
C SER A 797 4.84 40.41 28.70
N THR A 798 6.00 39.79 28.73
CA THR A 798 6.53 38.85 29.76
C THR A 798 5.57 38.34 30.82
N ALA A 799 5.32 37.03 30.88
CA ALA A 799 5.44 36.19 32.07
C ALA A 799 4.78 34.82 31.90
N ALA A 800 5.50 33.78 32.34
CA ALA A 800 5.03 32.55 32.97
C ALA A 800 4.05 31.62 32.19
N MET A 801 4.51 30.41 31.98
CA MET A 801 3.73 29.24 31.50
C MET A 801 2.51 28.92 32.39
N PRO A 802 1.38 28.50 31.84
CA PRO A 802 0.31 27.90 32.60
C PRO A 802 0.34 26.35 32.50
N VAL A 803 0.13 25.79 33.68
CA VAL A 803 -0.14 24.37 33.96
C VAL A 803 -1.48 23.95 33.33
N PHE A 804 -1.51 22.78 32.69
CA PHE A 804 -2.73 22.17 32.15
C PHE A 804 -3.73 21.82 33.26
N SER A 805 -4.96 22.38 33.20
CA SER A 805 -6.12 21.90 33.94
C SER A 805 -7.22 21.47 32.95
N ARG A 806 -7.76 20.26 33.15
CA ARG A 806 -8.91 19.71 32.40
C ARG A 806 -10.20 20.48 32.74
N PRO A 807 -11.15 20.61 31.79
CA PRO A 807 -12.47 21.16 32.11
C PRO A 807 -13.39 20.09 32.71
N VAL A 808 -14.08 20.49 33.76
CA VAL A 808 -15.17 19.77 34.46
C VAL A 808 -16.47 19.99 33.67
N LEU A 809 -17.20 18.88 33.43
CA LEU A 809 -18.57 18.91 32.92
C LEU A 809 -19.56 19.17 34.05
N GLU A 810 -20.27 20.28 33.97
CA GLU A 810 -21.47 20.52 34.78
C GLU A 810 -22.75 20.06 34.07
N ASN A 811 -23.54 19.26 34.79
CA ASN A 811 -24.90 18.83 34.43
C ASN A 811 -25.89 19.97 34.64
N GLY A 812 -26.74 20.20 33.66
CA GLY A 812 -27.88 21.07 33.78
C GLY A 812 -29.12 20.54 33.06
N ASN A 813 -30.07 20.07 33.83
CA ASN A 813 -31.41 19.64 33.41
C ASN A 813 -32.25 20.74 32.77
N GLY A 814 -33.04 20.42 31.75
CA GLY A 814 -34.12 21.27 31.26
C GLY A 814 -34.86 20.69 30.06
N SER A 815 -36.03 20.18 30.34
CA SER A 815 -36.99 19.55 29.39
C SER A 815 -37.65 20.54 28.40
N PRO A 816 -38.42 20.06 27.40
CA PRO A 816 -38.59 20.64 26.06
C PRO A 816 -39.85 21.53 25.93
N ARG A 817 -39.80 22.45 24.96
CA ARG A 817 -41.07 23.04 24.44
C ARG A 817 -41.08 23.07 22.90
N ARG A 818 -42.24 22.74 22.43
CA ARG A 818 -42.78 22.55 21.08
C ARG A 818 -42.65 23.75 20.16
N LEU A 819 -42.58 23.44 18.90
CA LEU A 819 -42.85 24.15 17.63
C LEU A 819 -43.97 25.24 17.71
N PRO A 820 -44.09 26.20 16.75
CA PRO A 820 -44.68 25.87 15.44
C PRO A 820 -44.14 26.63 14.21
N GLN A 821 -44.43 26.01 13.09
CA GLN A 821 -44.50 26.40 11.68
C GLN A 821 -43.21 26.53 10.90
#